data_7e76ff60cbc0300918b435b5c715aaa4
#
_entry.id   7e76ff60cbc0300918b435b5c715aaa4
#
_cell.length_a   1.000
_cell.length_b   1.000
_cell.length_c   1.000
_cell.angle_alpha   90.00
_cell.angle_beta   90.00
_cell.angle_gamma   90.00
#
_symmetry.space_group_name_H-M   'P 1'
#
loop_
_entity.id
_entity.type
_entity.pdbx_description
1 polymer ?
#
loop_
_entity_poly.entity_id
_entity_poly.type
_entity_poly.pdbx_seq_one_letter_code
_entity_poly.pdbx_strand_id
1 'polypeptide(L)'
;MEELFEKVVRTLKDEGLSALSRKTKSYIKTRNIEKQAKNNQVFRDVLFINGCGEELPHPTRYRVTHQREQLEYYGMTSSEVFFKHLSLDMVRLYRTFVFFRCPYTEEINEFILKARELNKKVFYDVDDLVIDTEYTDQIPYLDTMSMEERKAYDDNVRNMGKLLKMCDAAITSTTHLQIELKKFVPEVLINRNTASEEMGCLSEKALRLKKSKSTVDIGYFSGSITHNDDFEMILPVIIEVMTFYQEVRLHLVGELDLPPELLEFQNRIIIHPFVDWKKLPELIAEVDINLAPLTDTLFNKAKSENKWVEAALVKVPTIASDLGAFKEKIVNEKTGILCTDIGEWKNALITLIENSDKRKEIAEAAYQYCKQYCMTYKKGFELVDFLRKHLKKNMLIVLPSFEISGGIMVALTHAKIMQKRGYDVSLACINAKIHWYGDNQQIPVLLMNDKMLDGEWDIAVATMWSTLKNVIEYPKIKKRCYLVQNYETDFYQIGDPLRRKANETYAVVSSINYLTISKWCQNWLKKEFGQECKYVPNGIEYNQFYNNHNERKFDRKKKIRILIEGDCGSYYKNVDESFKIINELDKDKYEIWYMSYNAEPKEWYRVDRFLHKIPYEKVAEVYQECDILLKTSILESFSYPPLEMMATGGMVVAVPNGGN
;
A
#
# COMPACT_ATOMS: atom_id res chain seq x y z
N MET A 1 3.57 4.31 -34.99
CA MET A 1 3.05 3.27 -35.93
C MET A 1 3.95 3.10 -37.16
N GLU A 2 4.44 4.16 -37.76
CA GLU A 2 5.37 4.12 -38.89
C GLU A 2 6.66 3.30 -38.59
N GLU A 3 7.30 3.56 -37.49
CA GLU A 3 8.55 2.85 -37.12
C GLU A 3 8.35 1.32 -36.91
N LEU A 4 7.19 0.93 -36.43
CA LEU A 4 6.83 -0.49 -36.28
C LEU A 4 6.57 -1.15 -37.64
N PHE A 5 5.93 -0.42 -38.53
CA PHE A 5 5.64 -0.86 -39.90
C PHE A 5 6.94 -1.05 -40.68
N GLU A 6 7.87 -0.10 -40.59
CA GLU A 6 9.20 -0.21 -41.22
C GLU A 6 10.02 -1.39 -40.71
N LYS A 7 9.97 -1.67 -39.37
CA LYS A 7 10.61 -2.86 -38.79
C LYS A 7 9.99 -4.17 -39.29
N VAL A 8 8.68 -4.21 -39.47
CA VAL A 8 7.97 -5.38 -40.01
C VAL A 8 8.37 -5.63 -41.48
N VAL A 9 8.36 -4.58 -42.32
CA VAL A 9 8.73 -4.67 -43.74
C VAL A 9 10.17 -5.09 -43.89
N ARG A 10 11.09 -4.51 -43.10
CA ARG A 10 12.50 -4.88 -43.12
C ARG A 10 12.74 -6.34 -42.72
N THR A 11 12.10 -6.78 -41.61
CA THR A 11 12.23 -8.18 -41.16
C THR A 11 11.65 -9.18 -42.18
N LEU A 12 10.57 -8.83 -42.85
CA LEU A 12 9.97 -9.67 -43.89
C LEU A 12 10.91 -9.81 -45.09
N LYS A 13 11.55 -8.71 -45.49
CA LYS A 13 12.42 -8.63 -46.65
C LYS A 13 13.77 -9.29 -46.41
N ASP A 14 14.36 -9.11 -45.23
CA ASP A 14 15.73 -9.54 -44.93
C ASP A 14 15.81 -10.94 -44.30
N GLU A 15 14.79 -11.35 -43.56
CA GLU A 15 14.82 -12.57 -42.72
C GLU A 15 13.66 -13.56 -42.98
N GLY A 16 12.64 -13.17 -43.76
CA GLY A 16 11.53 -14.02 -44.19
C GLY A 16 10.39 -14.18 -43.18
N LEU A 17 9.32 -14.87 -43.63
CA LEU A 17 8.05 -15.04 -42.88
C LEU A 17 8.21 -15.78 -41.53
N SER A 18 9.11 -16.74 -41.44
CA SER A 18 9.31 -17.55 -40.21
C SER A 18 9.97 -16.70 -39.10
N ALA A 19 10.91 -15.82 -39.45
CA ALA A 19 11.55 -14.89 -38.53
C ALA A 19 10.57 -13.79 -38.10
N LEU A 20 9.75 -13.28 -38.99
CA LEU A 20 8.69 -12.34 -38.67
C LEU A 20 7.69 -12.92 -37.67
N SER A 21 7.21 -14.15 -37.90
CA SER A 21 6.29 -14.83 -36.96
C SER A 21 6.89 -15.01 -35.57
N ARG A 22 8.17 -15.42 -35.49
CA ARG A 22 8.88 -15.59 -34.23
C ARG A 22 9.08 -14.25 -33.50
N LYS A 23 9.51 -13.19 -34.20
CA LYS A 23 9.69 -11.84 -33.63
C LYS A 23 8.36 -11.21 -33.22
N THR A 24 7.29 -11.43 -33.97
CA THR A 24 5.94 -10.96 -33.62
C THR A 24 5.41 -11.66 -32.36
N LYS A 25 5.59 -12.97 -32.25
CA LYS A 25 5.23 -13.72 -31.02
C LYS A 25 6.05 -13.24 -29.81
N SER A 26 7.34 -13.03 -29.98
CA SER A 26 8.22 -12.49 -28.93
C SER A 26 7.79 -11.09 -28.52
N TYR A 27 7.50 -10.21 -29.47
CA TYR A 27 7.01 -8.86 -29.23
C TYR A 27 5.67 -8.82 -28.48
N ILE A 28 4.70 -9.64 -28.92
CA ILE A 28 3.41 -9.76 -28.25
C ILE A 28 3.59 -10.30 -26.83
N LYS A 29 4.45 -11.32 -26.64
CA LYS A 29 4.75 -11.87 -25.31
C LYS A 29 5.38 -10.83 -24.40
N THR A 30 6.39 -10.08 -24.89
CA THR A 30 7.04 -9.00 -24.13
C THR A 30 6.06 -7.90 -23.79
N ARG A 31 5.22 -7.47 -24.75
CA ARG A 31 4.20 -6.45 -24.53
C ARG A 31 3.11 -6.88 -23.55
N ASN A 32 2.73 -8.17 -23.55
CA ASN A 32 1.80 -8.72 -22.56
C ASN A 32 2.43 -8.79 -21.17
N ILE A 33 3.69 -9.17 -21.05
CA ILE A 33 4.44 -9.15 -19.79
C ILE A 33 4.59 -7.70 -19.29
N GLU A 34 4.94 -6.76 -20.15
CA GLU A 34 5.01 -5.34 -19.80
C GLU A 34 3.64 -4.76 -19.40
N LYS A 35 2.55 -5.19 -20.06
CA LYS A 35 1.20 -4.77 -19.74
C LYS A 35 0.72 -5.38 -18.42
N GLN A 36 1.04 -6.63 -18.14
CA GLN A 36 0.78 -7.28 -16.85
C GLN A 36 1.62 -6.65 -15.73
N ALA A 37 2.91 -6.41 -15.97
CA ALA A 37 3.79 -5.73 -15.02
C ALA A 37 3.31 -4.29 -14.75
N LYS A 38 2.84 -3.56 -15.76
CA LYS A 38 2.26 -2.23 -15.61
C LYS A 38 0.94 -2.23 -14.84
N ASN A 39 0.08 -3.22 -15.06
CA ASN A 39 -1.19 -3.34 -14.33
C ASN A 39 -0.99 -3.70 -12.84
N ASN A 40 0.13 -4.33 -12.49
CA ASN A 40 0.45 -4.73 -11.12
C ASN A 40 1.23 -3.66 -10.33
N GLN A 41 1.58 -2.54 -10.92
CA GLN A 41 2.40 -1.48 -10.29
C GLN A 41 1.57 -0.25 -9.91
N VAL A 42 0.38 -0.44 -9.34
CA VAL A 42 -0.46 0.66 -8.86
C VAL A 42 -0.13 0.96 -7.40
N PHE A 43 0.28 2.19 -7.11
CA PHE A 43 0.45 2.65 -5.73
C PHE A 43 -0.92 2.85 -5.06
N ARG A 44 -1.13 2.21 -3.91
CA ARG A 44 -2.33 2.31 -3.07
C ARG A 44 -1.99 2.49 -1.60
N ASP A 45 -3.01 2.77 -0.80
CA ASP A 45 -2.79 3.02 0.63
C ASP A 45 -2.52 1.74 1.41
N VAL A 46 -3.30 0.68 1.19
CA VAL A 46 -3.24 -0.56 2.00
C VAL A 46 -3.10 -1.81 1.13
N LEU A 47 -2.16 -2.68 1.48
CA LEU A 47 -2.12 -4.05 0.97
C LEU A 47 -2.58 -5.02 2.05
N PHE A 48 -3.64 -5.76 1.76
CA PHE A 48 -4.01 -6.94 2.54
C PHE A 48 -3.24 -8.15 2.03
N ILE A 49 -2.48 -8.77 2.93
CA ILE A 49 -1.81 -10.04 2.69
C ILE A 49 -2.68 -11.13 3.32
N ASN A 50 -3.32 -11.92 2.46
CA ASN A 50 -4.26 -12.93 2.87
C ASN A 50 -3.54 -14.27 3.11
N GLY A 51 -3.59 -14.77 4.34
CA GLY A 51 -3.02 -16.07 4.72
C GLY A 51 -3.95 -17.26 4.42
N CYS A 52 -5.24 -16.98 4.19
CA CYS A 52 -6.22 -18.01 3.83
C CYS A 52 -6.24 -18.19 2.31
N GLY A 53 -6.11 -19.43 1.84
CA GLY A 53 -6.30 -19.77 0.43
C GLY A 53 -7.79 -19.78 0.03
N GLU A 54 -8.05 -20.21 -1.20
CA GLU A 54 -9.41 -20.41 -1.71
C GLU A 54 -10.19 -21.47 -0.92
N GLU A 55 -9.49 -22.31 -0.16
CA GLU A 55 -10.05 -23.36 0.69
C GLU A 55 -10.82 -22.80 1.90
N LEU A 56 -10.52 -21.59 2.35
CA LEU A 56 -11.17 -20.92 3.50
C LEU A 56 -11.74 -19.55 3.09
N PRO A 57 -12.79 -19.50 2.25
CA PRO A 57 -13.31 -18.24 1.71
C PRO A 57 -14.07 -17.40 2.74
N HIS A 58 -14.66 -18.01 3.78
CA HIS A 58 -15.52 -17.30 4.73
C HIS A 58 -14.79 -16.25 5.57
N PRO A 59 -13.67 -16.58 6.25
CA PRO A 59 -12.93 -15.56 7.00
C PRO A 59 -12.40 -14.46 6.10
N THR A 60 -11.88 -14.81 4.92
CA THR A 60 -11.39 -13.85 3.91
C THR A 60 -12.45 -12.83 3.52
N ARG A 61 -13.71 -13.27 3.32
CA ARG A 61 -14.82 -12.37 2.98
C ARG A 61 -14.97 -11.26 4.00
N TYR A 62 -15.07 -11.59 5.28
CA TYR A 62 -15.28 -10.59 6.33
C TYR A 62 -14.05 -9.76 6.65
N ARG A 63 -12.87 -10.41 6.68
CA ARG A 63 -11.66 -9.77 7.18
C ARG A 63 -10.80 -9.11 6.10
N VAL A 64 -10.96 -9.49 4.84
CA VAL A 64 -10.26 -8.87 3.72
C VAL A 64 -11.24 -8.12 2.82
N THR A 65 -12.19 -8.84 2.19
CA THR A 65 -13.07 -8.23 1.18
C THR A 65 -13.95 -7.10 1.76
N HIS A 66 -14.64 -7.35 2.90
CA HIS A 66 -15.49 -6.33 3.52
C HIS A 66 -14.68 -5.18 4.15
N GLN A 67 -13.50 -5.44 4.70
CA GLN A 67 -12.64 -4.36 5.18
C GLN A 67 -12.13 -3.47 4.03
N ARG A 68 -11.81 -4.06 2.87
CA ARG A 68 -11.45 -3.29 1.68
C ARG A 68 -12.60 -2.40 1.22
N GLU A 69 -13.84 -2.91 1.25
CA GLU A 69 -15.04 -2.11 0.97
C GLU A 69 -15.22 -0.98 1.99
N GLN A 70 -14.99 -1.24 3.31
CA GLN A 70 -14.97 -0.19 4.34
C GLN A 70 -13.95 0.91 4.00
N LEU A 71 -12.72 0.53 3.63
CA LEU A 71 -11.67 1.49 3.27
C LEU A 71 -12.08 2.35 2.07
N GLU A 72 -12.63 1.75 1.04
CA GLU A 72 -13.06 2.43 -0.19
C GLU A 72 -14.14 3.48 0.08
N TYR A 73 -15.15 3.15 0.89
CA TYR A 73 -16.19 4.11 1.29
C TYR A 73 -15.63 5.34 2.01
N TYR A 74 -14.53 5.19 2.73
CA TYR A 74 -13.88 6.28 3.49
C TYR A 74 -12.62 6.82 2.81
N GLY A 75 -12.44 6.53 1.51
CA GLY A 75 -11.46 7.15 0.64
C GLY A 75 -10.04 6.62 0.77
N MET A 76 -9.83 5.43 1.38
CA MET A 76 -8.55 4.72 1.35
C MET A 76 -8.57 3.62 0.29
N THR A 77 -7.56 3.59 -0.55
CA THR A 77 -7.42 2.59 -1.60
C THR A 77 -6.71 1.34 -1.10
N SER A 78 -7.11 0.17 -1.59
CA SER A 78 -6.53 -1.09 -1.15
C SER A 78 -6.39 -2.12 -2.25
N SER A 79 -5.52 -3.10 -2.03
CA SER A 79 -5.40 -4.32 -2.82
C SER A 79 -5.29 -5.52 -1.89
N GLU A 80 -5.40 -6.70 -2.49
CA GLU A 80 -5.22 -7.98 -1.82
C GLU A 80 -4.20 -8.82 -2.58
N VAL A 81 -3.41 -9.59 -1.83
CA VAL A 81 -2.51 -10.61 -2.36
C VAL A 81 -2.53 -11.85 -1.45
N PHE A 82 -2.52 -13.04 -2.04
CA PHE A 82 -2.29 -14.25 -1.27
C PHE A 82 -0.84 -14.30 -0.80
N PHE A 83 -0.59 -14.67 0.46
CA PHE A 83 0.74 -14.54 1.07
C PHE A 83 1.86 -15.26 0.30
N LYS A 84 1.56 -16.39 -0.37
CA LYS A 84 2.53 -17.12 -1.22
C LYS A 84 2.93 -16.37 -2.50
N HIS A 85 2.17 -15.34 -2.89
CA HIS A 85 2.46 -14.48 -4.04
C HIS A 85 3.02 -13.12 -3.62
N LEU A 86 3.29 -12.93 -2.32
CA LEU A 86 3.91 -11.71 -1.81
C LEU A 86 5.33 -11.59 -2.38
N SER A 87 5.65 -10.41 -2.91
CA SER A 87 7.00 -10.11 -3.41
C SER A 87 7.56 -8.88 -2.70
N LEU A 88 8.87 -8.86 -2.49
CA LEU A 88 9.56 -7.75 -1.83
C LEU A 88 9.34 -6.41 -2.57
N ASP A 89 9.21 -6.44 -3.90
CA ASP A 89 8.93 -5.24 -4.72
C ASP A 89 7.59 -4.56 -4.36
N MET A 90 6.61 -5.29 -3.84
CA MET A 90 5.33 -4.73 -3.40
C MET A 90 5.47 -3.75 -2.24
N VAL A 91 6.55 -3.81 -1.45
CA VAL A 91 6.77 -2.87 -0.33
C VAL A 91 6.73 -1.41 -0.79
N ARG A 92 7.21 -1.11 -1.98
CA ARG A 92 7.23 0.27 -2.51
C ARG A 92 5.86 0.78 -2.99
N LEU A 93 4.91 -0.14 -3.26
CA LEU A 93 3.63 0.18 -3.90
C LEU A 93 2.51 0.50 -2.90
N TYR A 94 2.75 0.38 -1.60
CA TYR A 94 1.72 0.61 -0.57
C TYR A 94 2.28 1.41 0.60
N ARG A 95 1.38 2.14 1.29
CA ARG A 95 1.72 2.90 2.50
C ARG A 95 1.80 2.01 3.73
N THR A 96 0.97 0.95 3.77
CA THR A 96 0.90 0.04 4.91
C THR A 96 0.39 -1.35 4.51
N PHE A 97 0.53 -2.31 5.41
CA PHE A 97 0.30 -3.72 5.18
C PHE A 97 -0.52 -4.32 6.32
N VAL A 98 -1.55 -5.12 5.95
CA VAL A 98 -2.37 -5.87 6.90
C VAL A 98 -2.25 -7.35 6.59
N PHE A 99 -1.64 -8.11 7.50
CA PHE A 99 -1.48 -9.56 7.40
C PHE A 99 -2.67 -10.24 8.05
N PHE A 100 -3.55 -10.85 7.24
CA PHE A 100 -4.70 -11.58 7.75
C PHE A 100 -4.40 -13.08 7.85
N ARG A 101 -4.43 -13.64 9.07
CA ARG A 101 -4.13 -15.05 9.38
C ARG A 101 -2.88 -15.59 8.65
N CYS A 102 -1.89 -14.76 8.43
CA CYS A 102 -0.65 -15.17 7.77
C CYS A 102 0.27 -15.89 8.76
N PRO A 103 0.88 -17.01 8.38
CA PRO A 103 1.97 -17.60 9.14
C PRO A 103 3.26 -16.81 8.93
N TYR A 104 4.18 -16.88 9.87
CA TYR A 104 5.55 -16.42 9.69
C TYR A 104 6.26 -17.27 8.63
N THR A 105 6.95 -16.60 7.70
CA THR A 105 7.95 -17.18 6.80
C THR A 105 9.14 -16.25 6.70
N GLU A 106 10.28 -16.72 6.20
CA GLU A 106 11.45 -15.86 6.03
C GLU A 106 11.21 -14.76 5.00
N GLU A 107 10.45 -15.02 3.94
CA GLU A 107 10.07 -14.03 2.93
C GLU A 107 9.20 -12.92 3.53
N ILE A 108 8.26 -13.24 4.42
CA ILE A 108 7.46 -12.26 5.15
C ILE A 108 8.33 -11.46 6.11
N ASN A 109 9.30 -12.09 6.76
CA ASN A 109 10.27 -11.41 7.63
C ASN A 109 11.09 -10.37 6.85
N GLU A 110 11.67 -10.75 5.72
CA GLU A 110 12.39 -9.83 4.84
C GLU A 110 11.50 -8.66 4.37
N PHE A 111 10.25 -8.96 4.01
CA PHE A 111 9.27 -7.96 3.63
C PHE A 111 9.00 -6.95 4.76
N ILE A 112 8.80 -7.41 5.99
CA ILE A 112 8.56 -6.54 7.15
C ILE A 112 9.81 -5.69 7.48
N LEU A 113 11.00 -6.28 7.43
CA LEU A 113 12.24 -5.54 7.64
C LEU A 113 12.37 -4.41 6.61
N LYS A 114 12.10 -4.72 5.33
CA LYS A 114 12.13 -3.71 4.27
C LYS A 114 11.05 -2.64 4.44
N ALA A 115 9.85 -3.02 4.86
CA ALA A 115 8.78 -2.05 5.16
C ALA A 115 9.21 -1.07 6.27
N ARG A 116 9.85 -1.57 7.33
CA ARG A 116 10.37 -0.73 8.43
C ARG A 116 11.50 0.20 8.00
N GLU A 117 12.42 -0.26 7.14
CA GLU A 117 13.45 0.59 6.55
C GLU A 117 12.84 1.79 5.80
N LEU A 118 11.68 1.60 5.17
CA LEU A 118 10.93 2.62 4.44
C LEU A 118 9.96 3.40 5.33
N ASN A 119 10.05 3.28 6.65
CA ASN A 119 9.16 3.90 7.64
C ASN A 119 7.68 3.49 7.52
N LYS A 120 7.38 2.33 6.94
CA LYS A 120 6.02 1.80 6.79
C LYS A 120 5.62 0.93 7.96
N LYS A 121 4.32 0.91 8.25
CA LYS A 121 3.73 0.15 9.35
C LYS A 121 3.11 -1.15 8.87
N VAL A 122 3.11 -2.15 9.76
CA VAL A 122 2.56 -3.48 9.50
C VAL A 122 1.57 -3.85 10.60
N PHE A 123 0.42 -4.39 10.21
CA PHE A 123 -0.65 -4.79 11.11
C PHE A 123 -0.97 -6.27 10.94
N TYR A 124 -1.44 -6.88 12.01
CA TYR A 124 -1.95 -8.24 11.97
C TYR A 124 -3.48 -8.24 12.14
N ASP A 125 -4.18 -8.99 11.32
CA ASP A 125 -5.64 -9.17 11.45
C ASP A 125 -5.96 -10.63 11.73
N VAL A 126 -6.78 -10.87 12.75
CA VAL A 126 -7.25 -12.20 13.10
C VAL A 126 -8.65 -12.13 13.73
N ASP A 127 -9.50 -13.06 13.35
CA ASP A 127 -10.89 -13.16 13.78
C ASP A 127 -11.19 -14.41 14.62
N ASP A 128 -10.13 -15.14 15.01
CA ASP A 128 -10.22 -16.35 15.82
C ASP A 128 -8.99 -16.54 16.70
N LEU A 129 -9.05 -17.39 17.74
CA LEU A 129 -7.93 -17.68 18.65
C LEU A 129 -6.96 -18.72 18.07
N VAL A 130 -6.47 -18.50 16.86
CA VAL A 130 -5.53 -19.38 16.16
C VAL A 130 -4.10 -18.82 16.16
N ILE A 131 -3.68 -18.24 17.29
CA ILE A 131 -2.43 -17.51 17.44
C ILE A 131 -1.46 -18.15 18.46
N ASP A 132 -1.96 -19.08 19.25
CA ASP A 132 -1.17 -19.87 20.21
C ASP A 132 -1.86 -21.22 20.43
N THR A 133 -1.07 -22.27 20.57
CA THR A 133 -1.60 -23.63 20.81
C THR A 133 -2.30 -23.76 22.16
N GLU A 134 -2.00 -22.91 23.15
CA GLU A 134 -2.72 -22.85 24.42
C GLU A 134 -4.25 -22.65 24.23
N TYR A 135 -4.65 -21.89 23.20
CA TYR A 135 -6.06 -21.70 22.86
C TYR A 135 -6.63 -22.85 22.05
N THR A 136 -5.86 -23.37 21.10
CA THR A 136 -6.35 -24.39 20.17
C THR A 136 -6.34 -25.80 20.78
N ASP A 137 -5.53 -26.06 21.77
CA ASP A 137 -5.53 -27.33 22.53
C ASP A 137 -6.86 -27.64 23.25
N GLN A 138 -7.74 -26.64 23.33
CA GLN A 138 -9.08 -26.78 23.93
C GLN A 138 -10.17 -27.15 22.89
N ILE A 139 -9.82 -27.34 21.63
CA ILE A 139 -10.74 -27.69 20.55
C ILE A 139 -10.81 -29.21 20.41
N PRO A 140 -11.93 -29.88 20.81
CA PRO A 140 -12.00 -31.35 20.83
C PRO A 140 -11.79 -31.99 19.47
N TYR A 141 -12.24 -31.35 18.39
CA TYR A 141 -12.04 -31.84 17.03
C TYR A 141 -10.55 -32.08 16.67
N LEU A 142 -9.64 -31.28 17.21
CA LEU A 142 -8.22 -31.43 16.94
C LEU A 142 -7.62 -32.73 17.49
N ASP A 143 -8.28 -33.35 18.46
CA ASP A 143 -7.88 -34.66 19.02
C ASP A 143 -8.21 -35.83 18.06
N THR A 144 -9.04 -35.59 17.06
CA THR A 144 -9.38 -36.58 16.02
C THR A 144 -8.38 -36.59 14.86
N MET A 145 -7.48 -35.60 14.79
CA MET A 145 -6.47 -35.49 13.74
C MET A 145 -5.35 -36.51 13.90
N SER A 146 -4.76 -36.95 12.80
CA SER A 146 -3.51 -37.69 12.84
C SER A 146 -2.37 -36.87 13.46
N MET A 147 -1.36 -37.54 13.99
CA MET A 147 -0.19 -36.84 14.61
C MET A 147 0.50 -35.86 13.64
N GLU A 148 0.53 -36.19 12.33
CA GLU A 148 1.15 -35.36 11.31
C GLU A 148 0.31 -34.11 11.01
N GLU A 149 -1.01 -34.27 10.86
CA GLU A 149 -1.97 -33.17 10.66
C GLU A 149 -1.99 -32.23 11.88
N ARG A 150 -2.06 -32.81 13.09
CA ARG A 150 -2.04 -32.02 14.32
C ARG A 150 -0.73 -31.20 14.43
N LYS A 151 0.42 -31.81 14.15
CA LYS A 151 1.70 -31.11 14.17
C LYS A 151 1.73 -29.96 13.16
N ALA A 152 1.27 -30.21 11.92
CA ALA A 152 1.24 -29.19 10.86
C ALA A 152 0.31 -28.01 11.25
N TYR A 153 -0.85 -28.32 11.87
CA TYR A 153 -1.78 -27.34 12.39
C TYR A 153 -1.13 -26.47 13.49
N ASP A 154 -0.54 -27.12 14.51
CA ASP A 154 0.13 -26.44 15.62
C ASP A 154 1.30 -25.58 15.18
N ASP A 155 2.10 -26.05 14.23
CA ASP A 155 3.21 -25.29 13.66
C ASP A 155 2.70 -24.04 12.92
N ASN A 156 1.57 -24.16 12.20
CA ASN A 156 0.94 -23.02 11.54
C ASN A 156 0.41 -22.00 12.57
N VAL A 157 -0.26 -22.46 13.62
CA VAL A 157 -0.75 -21.60 14.73
C VAL A 157 0.41 -20.85 15.39
N ARG A 158 1.51 -21.56 15.74
CA ARG A 158 2.73 -20.93 16.31
C ARG A 158 3.34 -19.90 15.38
N ASN A 159 3.36 -20.17 14.08
CA ASN A 159 3.86 -19.23 13.07
C ASN A 159 2.95 -18.00 12.92
N MET A 160 1.63 -18.15 13.04
CA MET A 160 0.71 -17.01 13.10
C MET A 160 0.99 -16.13 14.33
N GLY A 161 1.15 -16.72 15.51
CA GLY A 161 1.53 -16.01 16.74
C GLY A 161 2.89 -15.33 16.66
N LYS A 162 3.87 -15.97 15.99
CA LYS A 162 5.19 -15.38 15.76
C LYS A 162 5.08 -14.12 14.91
N LEU A 163 4.32 -14.15 13.81
CA LEU A 163 4.11 -13.00 12.94
C LEU A 163 3.34 -11.87 13.64
N LEU A 164 2.28 -12.21 14.42
CA LEU A 164 1.54 -11.24 15.22
C LEU A 164 2.47 -10.41 16.12
N LYS A 165 3.41 -11.06 16.83
CA LYS A 165 4.39 -10.38 17.71
C LYS A 165 5.34 -9.45 16.96
N MET A 166 5.49 -9.63 15.66
CA MET A 166 6.31 -8.75 14.81
C MET A 166 5.55 -7.54 14.30
N CYS A 167 4.23 -7.50 14.40
CA CYS A 167 3.43 -6.40 13.89
C CYS A 167 3.39 -5.20 14.84
N ASP A 168 3.13 -4.00 14.32
CA ASP A 168 3.07 -2.76 15.10
C ASP A 168 1.79 -2.69 15.95
N ALA A 169 0.69 -3.26 15.45
CA ALA A 169 -0.60 -3.37 16.13
C ALA A 169 -1.44 -4.47 15.49
N ALA A 170 -2.60 -4.80 16.09
CA ALA A 170 -3.52 -5.78 15.54
C ALA A 170 -4.92 -5.23 15.32
N ILE A 171 -5.67 -5.91 14.47
CA ILE A 171 -7.07 -5.67 14.17
C ILE A 171 -7.82 -6.98 14.44
N THR A 172 -8.98 -6.90 15.05
CA THR A 172 -9.77 -8.09 15.34
C THR A 172 -11.27 -7.81 15.31
N SER A 173 -12.11 -8.87 15.49
CA SER A 173 -13.56 -8.77 15.33
C SER A 173 -14.34 -8.62 16.63
N THR A 174 -13.79 -9.01 17.79
CA THR A 174 -14.55 -9.06 19.06
C THR A 174 -13.77 -8.49 20.23
N THR A 175 -14.48 -8.11 21.28
CA THR A 175 -13.87 -7.61 22.52
C THR A 175 -13.01 -8.67 23.20
N HIS A 176 -13.46 -9.93 23.15
CA HIS A 176 -12.71 -11.02 23.76
C HIS A 176 -11.37 -11.25 23.06
N LEU A 177 -11.38 -11.28 21.72
CA LEU A 177 -10.14 -11.34 20.94
C LEU A 177 -9.23 -10.14 21.22
N GLN A 178 -9.76 -8.94 21.37
CA GLN A 178 -8.95 -7.77 21.71
C GLN A 178 -8.20 -7.97 23.04
N ILE A 179 -8.87 -8.52 24.06
CA ILE A 179 -8.27 -8.78 25.38
C ILE A 179 -7.09 -9.75 25.23
N GLU A 180 -7.29 -10.84 24.49
CA GLU A 180 -6.27 -11.86 24.28
C GLU A 180 -5.10 -11.31 23.45
N LEU A 181 -5.38 -10.61 22.34
CA LEU A 181 -4.35 -10.06 21.46
C LEU A 181 -3.49 -8.97 22.13
N LYS A 182 -4.03 -8.24 23.11
CA LYS A 182 -3.26 -7.26 23.89
C LYS A 182 -2.11 -7.88 24.69
N LYS A 183 -2.11 -9.19 24.88
CA LYS A 183 -0.96 -9.92 25.48
C LYS A 183 0.24 -9.99 24.53
N PHE A 184 0.03 -9.81 23.22
CA PHE A 184 1.04 -9.99 22.18
C PHE A 184 1.49 -8.68 21.53
N VAL A 185 0.59 -7.72 21.39
CA VAL A 185 0.85 -6.41 20.76
C VAL A 185 0.27 -5.25 21.59
N PRO A 186 0.88 -4.06 21.55
CA PRO A 186 0.52 -2.96 22.44
C PRO A 186 -0.85 -2.34 22.14
N GLU A 187 -1.30 -2.38 20.89
CA GLU A 187 -2.56 -1.75 20.47
C GLU A 187 -3.36 -2.71 19.58
N VAL A 188 -4.67 -2.81 19.86
CA VAL A 188 -5.58 -3.69 19.13
C VAL A 188 -6.89 -2.97 18.86
N LEU A 189 -7.23 -2.81 17.57
CA LEU A 189 -8.53 -2.29 17.14
C LEU A 189 -9.57 -3.41 17.10
N ILE A 190 -10.75 -3.14 17.63
CA ILE A 190 -11.94 -3.94 17.32
C ILE A 190 -12.59 -3.35 16.06
N ASN A 191 -12.41 -4.02 14.93
CA ASN A 191 -13.18 -3.78 13.71
C ASN A 191 -14.12 -4.99 13.50
N ARG A 192 -15.35 -4.90 13.99
CA ARG A 192 -16.33 -5.98 13.92
C ARG A 192 -16.63 -6.37 12.50
N ASN A 193 -17.03 -7.61 12.30
CA ASN A 193 -17.48 -8.07 11.00
C ASN A 193 -18.73 -7.27 10.57
N THR A 194 -18.76 -6.90 9.30
CA THR A 194 -19.83 -6.11 8.71
C THR A 194 -20.38 -6.79 7.47
N ALA A 195 -21.60 -6.51 7.12
CA ALA A 195 -22.20 -6.96 5.86
C ALA A 195 -21.84 -6.01 4.73
N SER A 196 -21.40 -6.55 3.59
CA SER A 196 -21.14 -5.78 2.37
C SER A 196 -22.41 -5.26 1.71
N GLU A 197 -22.25 -4.32 0.80
CA GLU A 197 -23.37 -3.85 -0.03
C GLU A 197 -23.95 -4.99 -0.88
N GLU A 198 -23.10 -5.87 -1.45
CA GLU A 198 -23.53 -7.05 -2.20
C GLU A 198 -24.39 -7.98 -1.31
N MET A 199 -23.93 -8.24 -0.08
CA MET A 199 -24.68 -9.06 0.87
C MET A 199 -26.04 -8.43 1.20
N GLY A 200 -26.09 -7.12 1.38
CA GLY A 200 -27.35 -6.38 1.58
C GLY A 200 -28.30 -6.52 0.39
N CYS A 201 -27.81 -6.39 -0.83
CA CYS A 201 -28.61 -6.56 -2.06
C CYS A 201 -29.15 -7.99 -2.22
N LEU A 202 -28.31 -9.01 -1.94
CA LEU A 202 -28.73 -10.40 -1.99
C LEU A 202 -29.79 -10.71 -0.93
N SER A 203 -29.66 -10.14 0.28
CA SER A 203 -30.63 -10.29 1.35
C SER A 203 -31.98 -9.64 0.99
N GLU A 204 -31.96 -8.46 0.40
CA GLU A 204 -33.19 -7.80 -0.08
C GLU A 204 -33.87 -8.60 -1.21
N LYS A 205 -33.11 -9.21 -2.10
CA LYS A 205 -33.64 -10.12 -3.12
C LYS A 205 -34.29 -11.33 -2.49
N ALA A 206 -33.65 -11.96 -1.51
CA ALA A 206 -34.18 -13.11 -0.78
C ALA A 206 -35.52 -12.78 -0.06
N LEU A 207 -35.62 -11.59 0.56
CA LEU A 207 -36.85 -11.12 1.20
C LEU A 207 -38.02 -11.03 0.21
N ARG A 208 -37.78 -10.59 -1.03
CA ARG A 208 -38.83 -10.49 -2.07
C ARG A 208 -39.32 -11.85 -2.56
N LEU A 209 -38.48 -12.87 -2.43
CA LEU A 209 -38.78 -14.25 -2.86
C LEU A 209 -39.42 -15.08 -1.74
N LYS A 210 -39.46 -14.58 -0.49
CA LYS A 210 -40.02 -15.29 0.68
C LYS A 210 -41.48 -15.61 0.45
N LYS A 211 -41.83 -16.90 0.57
CA LYS A 211 -43.21 -17.40 0.40
C LYS A 211 -43.89 -17.60 1.76
N SER A 212 -45.23 -17.45 1.77
CA SER A 212 -46.02 -17.83 2.92
C SER A 212 -46.12 -19.37 2.99
N LYS A 213 -46.05 -19.90 4.16
CA LYS A 213 -46.10 -21.35 4.45
C LYS A 213 -46.91 -21.62 5.73
N SER A 214 -47.37 -22.85 5.90
CA SER A 214 -48.14 -23.30 7.08
C SER A 214 -47.22 -23.95 8.13
N THR A 215 -45.95 -24.16 7.82
CA THR A 215 -44.96 -24.76 8.75
C THR A 215 -44.17 -23.67 9.45
N VAL A 216 -43.58 -24.01 10.59
CA VAL A 216 -42.57 -23.19 11.27
C VAL A 216 -41.20 -23.85 11.06
N ASP A 217 -40.36 -23.21 10.32
CA ASP A 217 -39.07 -23.76 9.93
C ASP A 217 -37.94 -23.16 10.80
N ILE A 218 -37.22 -24.02 11.48
CA ILE A 218 -36.07 -23.69 12.32
C ILE A 218 -34.79 -23.99 11.55
N GLY A 219 -33.86 -23.04 11.49
CA GLY A 219 -32.60 -23.20 10.77
C GLY A 219 -31.39 -23.21 11.67
N TYR A 220 -30.50 -24.14 11.44
CA TYR A 220 -29.14 -24.14 11.96
C TYR A 220 -28.13 -24.10 10.81
N PHE A 221 -27.29 -23.08 10.80
CA PHE A 221 -26.32 -22.83 9.72
C PHE A 221 -24.91 -23.05 10.26
N SER A 222 -24.32 -24.21 9.94
CA SER A 222 -22.97 -24.59 10.34
C SER A 222 -21.95 -24.22 9.27
N GLY A 223 -20.86 -23.54 9.67
CA GLY A 223 -19.74 -23.24 8.76
C GLY A 223 -18.69 -24.33 8.70
N SER A 224 -18.66 -25.24 9.67
CA SER A 224 -17.68 -26.33 9.77
C SER A 224 -18.12 -27.38 10.79
N ILE A 225 -17.54 -28.56 10.69
CA ILE A 225 -17.78 -29.71 11.61
C ILE A 225 -17.40 -29.42 13.07
N THR A 226 -16.57 -28.41 13.32
CA THR A 226 -16.16 -27.99 14.67
C THR A 226 -17.32 -27.42 15.52
N HIS A 227 -18.51 -27.28 14.95
CA HIS A 227 -19.72 -26.79 15.62
C HIS A 227 -20.72 -27.90 16.03
N ASN A 228 -20.30 -29.17 15.93
CA ASN A 228 -21.18 -30.29 16.38
C ASN A 228 -21.56 -30.14 17.85
N ASP A 229 -20.59 -29.91 18.75
CA ASP A 229 -20.82 -29.73 20.20
C ASP A 229 -21.80 -28.59 20.51
N ASP A 230 -21.76 -27.51 19.72
CA ASP A 230 -22.66 -26.36 19.87
C ASP A 230 -24.11 -26.75 19.55
N PHE A 231 -24.35 -27.59 18.55
CA PHE A 231 -25.67 -28.10 18.20
C PHE A 231 -26.14 -29.16 19.18
N GLU A 232 -25.27 -30.07 19.62
CA GLU A 232 -25.59 -31.11 20.59
C GLU A 232 -26.08 -30.51 21.90
N MET A 233 -25.59 -29.38 22.34
CA MET A 233 -26.03 -28.67 23.54
C MET A 233 -27.54 -28.41 23.52
N ILE A 234 -28.16 -28.11 22.39
CA ILE A 234 -29.58 -27.78 22.23
C ILE A 234 -30.41 -28.94 21.68
N LEU A 235 -29.76 -30.06 21.32
CA LEU A 235 -30.41 -31.22 20.72
C LEU A 235 -31.63 -31.74 21.54
N PRO A 236 -31.56 -31.85 22.88
CA PRO A 236 -32.71 -32.30 23.67
C PRO A 236 -33.96 -31.42 23.51
N VAL A 237 -33.75 -30.09 23.37
CA VAL A 237 -34.85 -29.13 23.17
C VAL A 237 -35.41 -29.25 21.75
N ILE A 238 -34.57 -29.46 20.77
CA ILE A 238 -34.99 -29.65 19.36
C ILE A 238 -35.88 -30.91 19.27
N ILE A 239 -35.46 -32.02 19.89
CA ILE A 239 -36.23 -33.26 19.94
C ILE A 239 -37.59 -33.02 20.60
N GLU A 240 -37.61 -32.39 21.76
CA GLU A 240 -38.85 -32.09 22.49
C GLU A 240 -39.79 -31.22 21.63
N VAL A 241 -39.31 -30.13 21.06
CA VAL A 241 -40.08 -29.24 20.19
C VAL A 241 -40.63 -29.98 18.97
N MET A 242 -39.82 -30.78 18.29
CA MET A 242 -40.27 -31.56 17.13
C MET A 242 -41.26 -32.67 17.48
N THR A 243 -41.22 -33.16 18.72
CA THR A 243 -42.21 -34.14 19.23
C THR A 243 -43.57 -33.48 19.45
N PHE A 244 -43.61 -32.31 20.07
CA PHE A 244 -44.89 -31.65 20.42
C PHE A 244 -45.49 -30.86 19.26
N TYR A 245 -44.70 -30.24 18.40
CA TYR A 245 -45.16 -29.37 17.31
C TYR A 245 -44.97 -30.05 15.97
N GLN A 246 -46.01 -30.62 15.39
CA GLN A 246 -45.95 -31.40 14.15
C GLN A 246 -45.71 -30.52 12.90
N GLU A 247 -46.02 -29.24 12.98
CA GLU A 247 -45.77 -28.24 11.93
C GLU A 247 -44.31 -27.76 11.87
N VAL A 248 -43.48 -28.10 12.87
CA VAL A 248 -42.06 -27.69 12.91
C VAL A 248 -41.22 -28.56 11.99
N ARG A 249 -40.40 -27.90 11.18
CA ARG A 249 -39.35 -28.52 10.37
C ARG A 249 -37.98 -27.96 10.73
N LEU A 250 -36.96 -28.78 10.60
CA LEU A 250 -35.56 -28.40 10.90
C LEU A 250 -34.75 -28.35 9.60
N HIS A 251 -34.13 -27.20 9.34
CA HIS A 251 -33.18 -27.02 8.26
C HIS A 251 -31.76 -27.06 8.84
N LEU A 252 -30.94 -27.98 8.32
CA LEU A 252 -29.54 -28.11 8.64
C LEU A 252 -28.72 -27.73 7.39
N VAL A 253 -27.90 -26.71 7.50
CA VAL A 253 -27.13 -26.17 6.36
C VAL A 253 -25.64 -26.23 6.67
N GLY A 254 -24.86 -26.86 5.79
CA GLY A 254 -23.41 -26.97 5.90
C GLY A 254 -22.95 -28.34 6.42
N GLU A 255 -21.81 -28.36 7.08
CA GLU A 255 -21.21 -29.58 7.62
C GLU A 255 -21.67 -29.80 9.06
N LEU A 256 -22.51 -30.82 9.25
CA LEU A 256 -22.99 -31.28 10.55
C LEU A 256 -23.28 -32.80 10.45
N ASP A 257 -22.75 -33.55 11.39
CA ASP A 257 -23.12 -34.95 11.56
C ASP A 257 -24.56 -35.02 12.17
N LEU A 258 -25.47 -35.70 11.45
CA LEU A 258 -26.84 -35.81 11.92
C LEU A 258 -26.90 -36.74 13.16
N PRO A 259 -27.27 -36.20 14.33
CA PRO A 259 -27.43 -37.04 15.53
C PRO A 259 -28.42 -38.17 15.32
N PRO A 260 -28.14 -39.42 15.78
CA PRO A 260 -29.02 -40.58 15.62
C PRO A 260 -30.42 -40.35 16.17
N GLU A 261 -30.55 -39.55 17.21
CA GLU A 261 -31.80 -39.18 17.87
C GLU A 261 -32.77 -38.42 16.97
N LEU A 262 -32.26 -37.76 15.94
CA LEU A 262 -33.06 -37.01 14.97
C LEU A 262 -33.60 -37.89 13.82
N LEU A 263 -33.19 -39.16 13.72
CA LEU A 263 -33.61 -40.04 12.64
C LEU A 263 -35.12 -40.31 12.63
N GLU A 264 -35.79 -40.27 13.78
CA GLU A 264 -37.25 -40.40 13.85
C GLU A 264 -38.01 -39.23 13.20
N PHE A 265 -37.37 -38.07 13.07
CA PHE A 265 -37.93 -36.87 12.45
C PHE A 265 -37.44 -36.62 11.01
N GLN A 266 -36.79 -37.60 10.36
CA GLN A 266 -36.17 -37.44 9.07
C GLN A 266 -37.09 -36.84 7.98
N ASN A 267 -38.40 -37.11 8.03
CA ASN A 267 -39.41 -36.56 7.10
C ASN A 267 -39.65 -35.05 7.28
N ARG A 268 -39.16 -34.45 8.36
CA ARG A 268 -39.28 -33.02 8.71
C ARG A 268 -37.91 -32.34 8.82
N ILE A 269 -36.83 -33.05 8.47
CA ILE A 269 -35.47 -32.50 8.43
C ILE A 269 -35.09 -32.26 6.98
N ILE A 270 -34.64 -31.05 6.70
CA ILE A 270 -34.18 -30.63 5.38
C ILE A 270 -32.69 -30.35 5.48
N ILE A 271 -31.89 -31.18 4.83
CA ILE A 271 -30.41 -31.05 4.82
C ILE A 271 -29.98 -30.35 3.55
N HIS A 272 -29.23 -29.26 3.68
CA HIS A 272 -28.60 -28.56 2.60
C HIS A 272 -27.08 -28.74 2.71
N PRO A 273 -26.40 -29.09 1.60
CA PRO A 273 -24.95 -29.14 1.60
C PRO A 273 -24.38 -27.73 1.83
N PHE A 274 -23.08 -27.67 2.09
CA PHE A 274 -22.37 -26.40 2.09
C PHE A 274 -22.59 -25.64 0.78
N VAL A 275 -22.96 -24.35 0.86
CA VAL A 275 -23.28 -23.52 -0.30
C VAL A 275 -22.38 -22.31 -0.37
N ASP A 276 -22.24 -21.76 -1.58
CA ASP A 276 -21.65 -20.44 -1.77
C ASP A 276 -22.41 -19.41 -0.94
N TRP A 277 -21.69 -18.53 -0.26
CA TRP A 277 -22.28 -17.49 0.62
C TRP A 277 -23.31 -16.59 -0.09
N LYS A 278 -23.24 -16.45 -1.40
CA LYS A 278 -24.23 -15.69 -2.20
C LYS A 278 -25.62 -16.31 -2.19
N LYS A 279 -25.71 -17.61 -1.94
CA LYS A 279 -26.97 -18.33 -1.79
C LYS A 279 -27.47 -18.37 -0.34
N LEU A 280 -26.58 -18.11 0.62
CA LEU A 280 -26.92 -18.19 2.03
C LEU A 280 -28.11 -17.31 2.44
N PRO A 281 -28.26 -16.04 1.97
CA PRO A 281 -29.41 -15.21 2.26
C PRO A 281 -30.75 -15.84 1.81
N GLU A 282 -30.77 -16.56 0.68
CA GLU A 282 -31.98 -17.24 0.19
C GLU A 282 -32.36 -18.39 1.12
N LEU A 283 -31.38 -19.21 1.56
CA LEU A 283 -31.64 -20.32 2.51
C LEU A 283 -32.05 -19.84 3.89
N ILE A 284 -31.41 -18.77 4.40
CA ILE A 284 -31.81 -18.21 5.71
C ILE A 284 -33.21 -17.59 5.61
N ALA A 285 -33.61 -16.99 4.50
CA ALA A 285 -34.96 -16.45 4.32
C ALA A 285 -36.06 -17.53 4.30
N GLU A 286 -35.71 -18.79 4.00
CA GLU A 286 -36.65 -19.93 4.03
C GLU A 286 -37.07 -20.32 5.45
N VAL A 287 -36.25 -20.00 6.47
CA VAL A 287 -36.58 -20.37 7.86
C VAL A 287 -37.29 -19.23 8.58
N ASP A 288 -37.95 -19.58 9.68
CA ASP A 288 -38.70 -18.65 10.55
C ASP A 288 -37.96 -18.31 11.83
N ILE A 289 -37.01 -19.16 12.23
CA ILE A 289 -36.20 -19.02 13.44
C ILE A 289 -34.79 -19.48 13.09
N ASN A 290 -33.79 -18.64 13.37
CA ASN A 290 -32.38 -18.98 13.24
C ASN A 290 -31.78 -19.34 14.61
N LEU A 291 -31.00 -20.42 14.66
CA LEU A 291 -30.31 -20.88 15.88
C LEU A 291 -28.82 -20.56 15.81
N ALA A 292 -28.30 -19.98 16.87
CA ALA A 292 -26.89 -19.69 17.04
C ALA A 292 -26.37 -20.13 18.43
N PRO A 293 -26.43 -21.44 18.73
CA PRO A 293 -25.87 -21.96 19.97
C PRO A 293 -24.34 -21.87 19.96
N LEU A 294 -23.76 -21.62 21.13
CA LEU A 294 -22.34 -21.70 21.43
C LEU A 294 -22.16 -22.27 22.84
N THR A 295 -21.36 -23.29 22.99
CA THR A 295 -20.90 -23.82 24.28
C THR A 295 -19.97 -22.83 24.97
N ASP A 296 -20.02 -22.74 26.31
CA ASP A 296 -19.21 -21.78 27.07
C ASP A 296 -17.73 -22.22 27.13
N THR A 297 -16.99 -21.93 26.08
CA THR A 297 -15.55 -22.13 25.97
C THR A 297 -14.82 -20.81 25.67
N LEU A 298 -13.54 -20.75 26.01
CA LEU A 298 -12.70 -19.59 25.70
C LEU A 298 -12.70 -19.29 24.18
N PHE A 299 -12.65 -20.35 23.37
CA PHE A 299 -12.67 -20.25 21.91
C PHE A 299 -14.00 -19.69 21.39
N ASN A 300 -15.14 -20.16 21.91
CA ASN A 300 -16.46 -19.69 21.50
C ASN A 300 -16.76 -18.26 21.96
N LYS A 301 -16.22 -17.82 23.11
CA LYS A 301 -16.29 -16.40 23.54
C LYS A 301 -15.67 -15.44 22.52
N ALA A 302 -14.72 -15.91 21.74
CA ALA A 302 -14.03 -15.13 20.71
C ALA A 302 -14.82 -15.03 19.39
N LYS A 303 -15.85 -15.88 19.17
CA LYS A 303 -16.64 -15.91 17.94
C LYS A 303 -17.42 -14.61 17.72
N SER A 304 -17.55 -14.23 16.45
CA SER A 304 -18.30 -13.05 16.03
C SER A 304 -19.81 -13.32 15.89
N GLU A 305 -20.58 -12.26 15.82
CA GLU A 305 -22.04 -12.26 15.72
C GLU A 305 -22.58 -12.49 14.29
N ASN A 306 -21.80 -13.03 13.36
CA ASN A 306 -22.15 -13.16 11.94
C ASN A 306 -23.50 -13.85 11.71
N LYS A 307 -23.76 -14.98 12.38
CA LYS A 307 -25.02 -15.74 12.23
C LYS A 307 -26.25 -14.89 12.53
N TRP A 308 -26.16 -13.99 13.52
CA TRP A 308 -27.22 -13.06 13.84
C TRP A 308 -27.37 -11.95 12.79
N VAL A 309 -26.27 -11.35 12.32
CA VAL A 309 -26.30 -10.30 11.29
C VAL A 309 -26.88 -10.85 9.98
N GLU A 310 -26.43 -12.04 9.55
CA GLU A 310 -26.91 -12.70 8.33
C GLU A 310 -28.41 -12.98 8.39
N ALA A 311 -28.91 -13.49 9.50
CA ALA A 311 -30.34 -13.75 9.71
C ALA A 311 -31.17 -12.46 9.82
N ALA A 312 -30.66 -11.46 10.52
CA ALA A 312 -31.31 -10.16 10.65
C ALA A 312 -31.54 -9.47 9.31
N LEU A 313 -30.57 -9.55 8.37
CA LEU A 313 -30.69 -8.94 7.05
C LEU A 313 -31.77 -9.54 6.16
N VAL A 314 -32.22 -10.76 6.45
CA VAL A 314 -33.34 -11.43 5.79
C VAL A 314 -34.60 -11.52 6.67
N LYS A 315 -34.65 -10.70 7.73
CA LYS A 315 -35.78 -10.62 8.69
C LYS A 315 -36.15 -11.98 9.28
N VAL A 316 -35.14 -12.69 9.81
CA VAL A 316 -35.31 -13.93 10.58
C VAL A 316 -34.78 -13.68 11.99
N PRO A 317 -35.60 -13.89 13.05
CA PRO A 317 -35.19 -13.72 14.43
C PRO A 317 -34.18 -14.81 14.82
N THR A 318 -33.20 -14.46 15.62
CA THR A 318 -32.17 -15.39 16.10
C THR A 318 -32.35 -15.68 17.59
N ILE A 319 -32.28 -16.96 17.96
CA ILE A 319 -32.04 -17.41 19.33
C ILE A 319 -30.55 -17.75 19.42
N ALA A 320 -29.86 -17.19 20.40
CA ALA A 320 -28.42 -17.34 20.55
C ALA A 320 -28.01 -17.57 22.00
N SER A 321 -26.85 -18.18 22.22
CA SER A 321 -26.25 -18.27 23.56
C SER A 321 -25.93 -16.87 24.10
N ASP A 322 -26.18 -16.60 25.39
CA ASP A 322 -25.80 -15.35 26.09
C ASP A 322 -24.28 -15.33 26.33
N LEU A 323 -23.50 -15.30 25.22
CA LEU A 323 -22.07 -15.49 25.22
C LEU A 323 -21.37 -14.55 24.21
N GLY A 324 -20.17 -14.07 24.56
CA GLY A 324 -19.27 -13.36 23.68
C GLY A 324 -19.94 -12.20 22.93
N ALA A 325 -19.78 -12.18 21.61
CA ALA A 325 -20.30 -11.10 20.76
C ALA A 325 -21.83 -11.07 20.68
N PHE A 326 -22.52 -12.20 20.84
CA PHE A 326 -23.97 -12.21 20.88
C PHE A 326 -24.51 -11.45 22.12
N LYS A 327 -23.96 -11.72 23.30
CA LYS A 327 -24.27 -11.00 24.55
C LYS A 327 -24.03 -9.48 24.40
N GLU A 328 -23.00 -9.08 23.70
CA GLU A 328 -22.66 -7.67 23.55
C GLU A 328 -23.58 -6.94 22.55
N LYS A 329 -24.14 -7.64 21.57
CA LYS A 329 -24.82 -7.02 20.42
C LYS A 329 -26.32 -7.25 20.37
N ILE A 330 -26.78 -8.36 20.81
CA ILE A 330 -28.20 -8.67 20.85
C ILE A 330 -28.84 -7.99 22.08
N VAL A 331 -29.85 -7.18 21.84
CA VAL A 331 -30.71 -6.69 22.91
C VAL A 331 -31.77 -7.75 23.11
N ASN A 332 -31.67 -8.47 24.25
CA ASN A 332 -32.53 -9.60 24.56
C ASN A 332 -34.02 -9.26 24.42
N GLU A 333 -34.80 -10.16 23.84
CA GLU A 333 -36.21 -10.05 23.49
C GLU A 333 -36.58 -8.92 22.51
N LYS A 334 -35.64 -8.10 22.10
CA LYS A 334 -35.86 -7.00 21.16
C LYS A 334 -35.24 -7.23 19.78
N THR A 335 -33.94 -7.58 19.72
CA THR A 335 -33.26 -7.82 18.45
C THR A 335 -32.81 -9.27 18.29
N GLY A 336 -33.16 -10.13 19.17
CA GLY A 336 -32.91 -11.55 19.26
C GLY A 336 -33.25 -12.04 20.65
N ILE A 337 -33.17 -13.35 20.90
CA ILE A 337 -33.35 -13.93 22.23
C ILE A 337 -32.01 -14.53 22.65
N LEU A 338 -31.57 -14.18 23.87
CA LEU A 338 -30.37 -14.72 24.50
C LEU A 338 -30.74 -15.78 25.51
N CYS A 339 -30.04 -16.92 25.48
CA CYS A 339 -30.28 -18.06 26.37
C CYS A 339 -29.01 -18.48 27.10
N THR A 340 -29.11 -18.70 28.41
CA THR A 340 -28.02 -19.14 29.29
C THR A 340 -28.10 -20.63 29.60
N ASP A 341 -29.28 -21.19 29.57
CA ASP A 341 -29.53 -22.61 29.91
C ASP A 341 -30.59 -23.25 28.99
N ILE A 342 -30.71 -24.55 29.11
CA ILE A 342 -31.62 -25.39 28.31
C ILE A 342 -33.09 -24.99 28.47
N GLY A 343 -33.52 -24.55 29.69
CA GLY A 343 -34.87 -24.09 29.94
C GLY A 343 -35.20 -22.80 29.18
N GLU A 344 -34.26 -21.87 29.13
CA GLU A 344 -34.40 -20.63 28.35
C GLU A 344 -34.46 -20.92 26.86
N TRP A 345 -33.63 -21.84 26.33
CA TRP A 345 -33.70 -22.30 24.94
C TRP A 345 -35.07 -22.87 24.60
N LYS A 346 -35.62 -23.74 25.47
CA LYS A 346 -36.95 -24.28 25.30
C LYS A 346 -38.03 -23.19 25.27
N ASN A 347 -38.03 -22.30 26.26
CA ASN A 347 -39.01 -21.22 26.36
C ASN A 347 -38.91 -20.26 25.12
N ALA A 348 -37.73 -19.92 24.69
CA ALA A 348 -37.50 -19.09 23.52
C ALA A 348 -38.06 -19.74 22.24
N LEU A 349 -37.77 -21.01 22.02
CA LEU A 349 -38.31 -21.77 20.88
C LEU A 349 -39.82 -21.83 20.89
N ILE A 350 -40.43 -22.23 22.01
CA ILE A 350 -41.92 -22.30 22.17
C ILE A 350 -42.50 -20.90 21.88
N THR A 351 -41.97 -19.85 22.51
CA THR A 351 -42.45 -18.47 22.30
C THR A 351 -42.43 -18.07 20.82
N LEU A 352 -41.33 -18.36 20.10
CA LEU A 352 -41.24 -18.01 18.70
C LEU A 352 -42.00 -18.96 17.76
N ILE A 353 -42.29 -20.20 18.16
CA ILE A 353 -43.14 -21.12 17.39
C ILE A 353 -44.60 -20.67 17.50
N GLU A 354 -45.10 -20.41 18.68
CA GLU A 354 -46.49 -20.08 18.93
C GLU A 354 -46.87 -18.64 18.54
N ASN A 355 -45.91 -17.69 18.62
CA ASN A 355 -46.20 -16.27 18.44
C ASN A 355 -45.54 -15.70 17.17
N SER A 356 -46.28 -15.74 16.05
CA SER A 356 -45.78 -15.20 14.76
C SER A 356 -45.55 -13.69 14.79
N ASP A 357 -46.28 -12.95 15.61
CA ASP A 357 -46.14 -11.49 15.67
C ASP A 357 -44.88 -11.10 16.46
N LYS A 358 -44.55 -11.87 17.52
CA LYS A 358 -43.28 -11.71 18.24
C LYS A 358 -42.06 -12.04 17.33
N ARG A 359 -42.20 -13.10 16.50
CA ARG A 359 -41.17 -13.38 15.47
C ARG A 359 -40.92 -12.17 14.58
N LYS A 360 -41.98 -11.57 14.03
CA LYS A 360 -41.90 -10.41 13.12
C LYS A 360 -41.32 -9.18 13.84
N GLU A 361 -41.76 -8.92 15.07
CA GLU A 361 -41.28 -7.78 15.87
C GLU A 361 -39.75 -7.84 16.05
N ILE A 362 -39.26 -8.98 16.55
CA ILE A 362 -37.82 -9.19 16.80
C ILE A 362 -37.05 -9.14 15.50
N ALA A 363 -37.54 -9.79 14.44
CA ALA A 363 -36.89 -9.80 13.13
C ALA A 363 -36.78 -8.41 12.52
N GLU A 364 -37.86 -7.60 12.59
CA GLU A 364 -37.83 -6.22 12.07
C GLU A 364 -36.88 -5.33 12.87
N ALA A 365 -36.92 -5.44 14.22
CA ALA A 365 -36.00 -4.67 15.06
C ALA A 365 -34.51 -5.03 14.79
N ALA A 366 -34.19 -6.32 14.64
CA ALA A 366 -32.87 -6.80 14.28
C ALA A 366 -32.43 -6.29 12.89
N TYR A 367 -33.34 -6.36 11.90
CA TYR A 367 -33.10 -5.87 10.55
C TYR A 367 -32.74 -4.38 10.55
N GLN A 368 -33.54 -3.54 11.21
CA GLN A 368 -33.29 -2.10 11.29
C GLN A 368 -31.97 -1.80 11.99
N TYR A 369 -31.66 -2.51 13.08
CA TYR A 369 -30.39 -2.37 13.77
C TYR A 369 -29.22 -2.71 12.85
N CYS A 370 -29.26 -3.85 12.16
CA CYS A 370 -28.16 -4.30 11.30
C CYS A 370 -27.98 -3.39 10.07
N LYS A 371 -29.06 -2.92 9.44
CA LYS A 371 -28.99 -1.94 8.34
C LYS A 371 -28.38 -0.61 8.78
N GLN A 372 -28.58 -0.21 10.03
CA GLN A 372 -28.05 1.05 10.57
C GLN A 372 -26.60 0.93 11.05
N TYR A 373 -26.22 -0.22 11.64
CA TYR A 373 -24.96 -0.34 12.40
C TYR A 373 -24.01 -1.44 11.94
N CYS A 374 -24.43 -2.37 11.07
CA CYS A 374 -23.62 -3.52 10.70
C CYS A 374 -23.21 -3.55 9.22
N MET A 375 -23.46 -2.48 8.46
CA MET A 375 -23.06 -2.40 7.06
C MET A 375 -21.65 -1.79 6.90
N THR A 376 -20.91 -2.23 5.91
CA THR A 376 -19.55 -1.74 5.58
C THR A 376 -19.50 -0.23 5.44
N TYR A 377 -20.47 0.36 4.70
CA TYR A 377 -20.56 1.82 4.47
C TYR A 377 -20.99 2.63 5.71
N LYS A 378 -21.35 1.96 6.81
CA LYS A 378 -21.68 2.60 8.11
C LYS A 378 -20.57 2.44 9.15
N LYS A 379 -19.69 1.47 8.96
CA LYS A 379 -18.70 1.05 9.96
C LYS A 379 -17.31 0.88 9.35
N GLY A 380 -16.76 1.92 8.76
CA GLY A 380 -15.40 1.90 8.22
C GLY A 380 -14.53 3.04 8.75
N PHE A 381 -15.15 4.05 9.37
CA PHE A 381 -14.43 5.22 9.84
C PHE A 381 -13.37 4.85 10.88
N GLU A 382 -13.71 4.01 11.86
CA GLU A 382 -12.82 3.60 12.93
C GLU A 382 -11.58 2.85 12.42
N LEU A 383 -11.77 2.00 11.39
CA LEU A 383 -10.67 1.30 10.72
C LEU A 383 -9.74 2.28 9.99
N VAL A 384 -10.32 3.19 9.22
CA VAL A 384 -9.56 4.20 8.48
C VAL A 384 -8.81 5.14 9.41
N ASP A 385 -9.46 5.62 10.48
CA ASP A 385 -8.83 6.49 11.47
C ASP A 385 -7.68 5.79 12.19
N PHE A 386 -7.87 4.53 12.59
CA PHE A 386 -6.83 3.71 13.19
C PHE A 386 -5.62 3.54 12.27
N LEU A 387 -5.83 3.19 11.03
CA LEU A 387 -4.74 3.04 10.06
C LEU A 387 -4.04 4.39 9.84
N ARG A 388 -4.79 5.48 9.60
CA ARG A 388 -4.23 6.82 9.38
C ARG A 388 -3.40 7.33 10.57
N LYS A 389 -3.83 7.06 11.79
CA LYS A 389 -3.10 7.42 13.02
C LYS A 389 -1.69 6.81 13.07
N HIS A 390 -1.54 5.62 12.55
CA HIS A 390 -0.26 4.88 12.56
C HIS A 390 0.61 5.18 11.34
N LEU A 391 0.04 5.71 10.24
CA LEU A 391 0.81 6.01 9.04
C LEU A 391 1.83 7.11 9.30
N LYS A 392 3.04 6.90 8.83
CA LYS A 392 4.00 8.00 8.68
C LYS A 392 3.56 8.93 7.57
N LYS A 393 3.91 10.22 7.68
CA LYS A 393 3.68 11.15 6.57
C LYS A 393 4.44 10.67 5.36
N ASN A 394 3.76 10.56 4.23
CA ASN A 394 4.40 10.20 2.98
C ASN A 394 4.70 11.42 2.11
N MET A 395 5.77 11.29 1.33
CA MET A 395 6.23 12.34 0.42
C MET A 395 6.55 11.74 -0.94
N LEU A 396 5.97 12.33 -1.99
CA LEU A 396 6.26 12.03 -3.38
C LEU A 396 7.15 13.14 -3.96
N ILE A 397 8.32 12.79 -4.49
CA ILE A 397 9.19 13.72 -5.21
C ILE A 397 9.14 13.36 -6.69
N VAL A 398 8.65 14.28 -7.51
CA VAL A 398 8.42 14.04 -8.94
C VAL A 398 9.59 14.58 -9.75
N LEU A 399 10.29 13.69 -10.42
CA LEU A 399 11.48 13.96 -11.25
C LEU A 399 11.11 13.99 -12.73
N PRO A 400 11.74 14.87 -13.54
CA PRO A 400 11.53 14.89 -14.99
C PRO A 400 12.12 13.66 -15.69
N SER A 401 13.25 13.17 -15.20
CA SER A 401 13.95 11.98 -15.66
C SER A 401 14.84 11.43 -14.54
N PHE A 402 15.47 10.28 -14.77
CA PHE A 402 16.53 9.74 -13.89
C PHE A 402 17.94 9.95 -14.48
N GLU A 403 18.11 10.84 -15.44
CA GLU A 403 19.41 11.19 -15.94
C GLU A 403 20.21 11.96 -14.88
N ILE A 404 21.49 11.64 -14.75
CA ILE A 404 22.36 12.27 -13.75
C ILE A 404 22.50 13.76 -14.05
N SER A 405 22.01 14.60 -13.16
CA SER A 405 22.15 16.06 -13.23
C SER A 405 22.18 16.66 -11.82
N GLY A 406 22.68 17.89 -11.69
CA GLY A 406 22.72 18.59 -10.39
C GLY A 406 21.33 18.68 -9.73
N GLY A 407 20.29 18.99 -10.49
CA GLY A 407 18.92 19.10 -9.98
C GLY A 407 18.34 17.77 -9.47
N ILE A 408 18.67 16.66 -10.12
CA ILE A 408 18.27 15.32 -9.68
C ILE A 408 19.02 14.95 -8.40
N MET A 409 20.32 15.24 -8.31
CA MET A 409 21.10 14.99 -7.09
C MET A 409 20.59 15.78 -5.88
N VAL A 410 20.16 17.03 -6.08
CA VAL A 410 19.46 17.83 -5.03
C VAL A 410 18.21 17.12 -4.56
N ALA A 411 17.34 16.70 -5.47
CA ALA A 411 16.10 16.01 -5.13
C ALA A 411 16.34 14.70 -4.38
N LEU A 412 17.33 13.90 -4.80
CA LEU A 412 17.73 12.66 -4.12
C LEU A 412 18.28 12.92 -2.71
N THR A 413 19.09 13.96 -2.54
CA THR A 413 19.63 14.37 -1.24
C THR A 413 18.48 14.76 -0.30
N HIS A 414 17.52 15.56 -0.77
CA HIS A 414 16.33 15.92 0.01
C HIS A 414 15.50 14.68 0.37
N ALA A 415 15.31 13.75 -0.58
CA ALA A 415 14.60 12.50 -0.33
C ALA A 415 15.25 11.67 0.79
N LYS A 416 16.58 11.49 0.75
CA LYS A 416 17.34 10.78 1.79
C LYS A 416 17.23 11.46 3.17
N ILE A 417 17.31 12.79 3.20
CA ILE A 417 17.17 13.58 4.44
C ILE A 417 15.78 13.38 5.02
N MET A 418 14.73 13.46 4.20
CA MET A 418 13.36 13.32 4.66
C MET A 418 13.07 11.89 5.14
N GLN A 419 13.61 10.87 4.47
CA GLN A 419 13.50 9.47 4.92
C GLN A 419 14.17 9.28 6.29
N LYS A 420 15.38 9.82 6.50
CA LYS A 420 16.07 9.81 7.80
C LYS A 420 15.27 10.53 8.90
N ARG A 421 14.44 11.51 8.54
CA ARG A 421 13.51 12.20 9.46
C ARG A 421 12.20 11.46 9.70
N GLY A 422 12.06 10.24 9.18
CA GLY A 422 10.92 9.36 9.44
C GLY A 422 9.74 9.53 8.50
N TYR A 423 9.93 10.19 7.33
CA TYR A 423 8.92 10.21 6.27
C TYR A 423 8.99 8.93 5.43
N ASP A 424 7.84 8.47 4.95
CA ASP A 424 7.76 7.47 3.88
C ASP A 424 7.95 8.22 2.55
N VAL A 425 9.14 8.12 1.95
CA VAL A 425 9.50 8.89 0.76
C VAL A 425 9.54 7.99 -0.46
N SER A 426 8.89 8.43 -1.54
CA SER A 426 8.97 7.81 -2.86
C SER A 426 9.36 8.84 -3.92
N LEU A 427 10.10 8.39 -4.91
CA LEU A 427 10.38 9.14 -6.13
C LEU A 427 9.38 8.75 -7.20
N ALA A 428 8.99 9.67 -8.07
CA ALA A 428 8.21 9.36 -9.26
C ALA A 428 8.83 9.97 -10.50
N CYS A 429 8.74 9.27 -11.62
CA CYS A 429 9.21 9.75 -12.91
C CYS A 429 8.23 9.38 -14.02
N ILE A 430 8.05 10.30 -14.99
CA ILE A 430 7.16 10.11 -16.14
C ILE A 430 7.76 9.10 -17.13
N ASN A 431 9.09 9.15 -17.33
CA ASN A 431 9.81 8.38 -18.34
C ASN A 431 10.89 7.50 -17.69
N ALA A 432 10.47 6.55 -16.85
CA ALA A 432 11.44 5.74 -16.12
C ALA A 432 12.16 4.70 -17.00
N LYS A 433 13.42 4.97 -17.30
CA LYS A 433 14.42 3.91 -17.41
C LYS A 433 15.02 3.72 -16.02
N ILE A 434 14.47 2.77 -15.26
CA ILE A 434 14.79 2.58 -13.82
C ILE A 434 16.18 1.97 -13.59
N HIS A 435 16.92 1.67 -14.66
CA HIS A 435 18.14 0.83 -14.66
C HIS A 435 19.35 1.35 -13.89
N TRP A 436 19.41 2.64 -13.57
CA TRP A 436 20.58 3.18 -12.87
C TRP A 436 20.43 3.23 -11.35
N TYR A 437 19.21 3.08 -10.84
CA TYR A 437 18.94 3.13 -9.41
C TYR A 437 19.19 1.79 -8.70
N GLY A 438 19.77 0.81 -9.39
CA GLY A 438 20.33 -0.46 -8.91
C GLY A 438 19.63 -1.18 -7.73
N ASP A 439 20.15 -2.33 -7.35
CA ASP A 439 19.62 -3.17 -6.24
C ASP A 439 19.79 -2.53 -4.84
N ASN A 440 20.53 -1.43 -4.72
CA ASN A 440 20.75 -0.67 -3.48
C ASN A 440 19.74 0.48 -3.27
N GLN A 441 18.54 0.38 -3.82
CA GLN A 441 17.52 1.42 -3.69
C GLN A 441 17.07 1.62 -2.24
N GLN A 442 17.58 2.66 -1.62
CA GLN A 442 17.11 3.10 -0.30
C GLN A 442 15.77 3.85 -0.37
N ILE A 443 15.39 4.37 -1.55
CA ILE A 443 14.16 5.14 -1.76
C ILE A 443 13.39 4.54 -2.94
N PRO A 444 12.11 4.16 -2.73
CA PRO A 444 11.28 3.58 -3.77
C PRO A 444 11.09 4.50 -4.97
N VAL A 445 11.07 3.93 -6.16
CA VAL A 445 10.77 4.61 -7.41
C VAL A 445 9.44 4.12 -7.96
N LEU A 446 8.55 5.06 -8.30
CA LEU A 446 7.25 4.82 -8.89
C LEU A 446 7.20 5.40 -10.30
N LEU A 447 6.39 4.82 -11.17
CA LEU A 447 6.05 5.42 -12.45
C LEU A 447 4.88 6.38 -12.26
N MET A 448 5.01 7.61 -12.77
CA MET A 448 3.93 8.59 -12.73
C MET A 448 3.20 8.62 -14.06
N ASN A 449 2.11 7.88 -14.15
CA ASN A 449 1.10 8.07 -15.18
C ASN A 449 -0.29 7.97 -14.55
N ASP A 450 -1.32 8.41 -15.26
CA ASP A 450 -2.68 8.60 -14.78
C ASP A 450 -3.35 7.35 -14.16
N LYS A 451 -2.75 6.18 -14.29
CA LYS A 451 -3.29 4.90 -13.80
C LYS A 451 -2.46 4.23 -12.72
N MET A 452 -1.29 4.77 -12.37
CA MET A 452 -0.33 4.10 -11.48
C MET A 452 -0.28 4.66 -10.07
N LEU A 453 -0.82 5.85 -9.83
CA LEU A 453 -0.96 6.43 -8.51
C LEU A 453 -2.45 6.47 -8.16
N ASP A 454 -2.85 5.73 -7.12
CA ASP A 454 -4.24 5.69 -6.64
C ASP A 454 -4.33 6.03 -5.14
N GLY A 455 -3.23 5.96 -4.40
CA GLY A 455 -3.14 6.27 -2.98
C GLY A 455 -3.04 7.77 -2.66
N GLU A 456 -3.22 8.10 -1.37
CA GLU A 456 -3.08 9.47 -0.86
C GLU A 456 -1.62 9.86 -0.63
N TRP A 457 -1.31 11.14 -0.87
CA TRP A 457 -0.01 11.75 -0.55
C TRP A 457 -0.18 12.93 0.39
N ASP A 458 0.57 12.91 1.50
CA ASP A 458 0.57 14.04 2.43
C ASP A 458 1.32 15.24 1.82
N ILE A 459 2.40 14.97 1.08
CA ILE A 459 3.21 15.99 0.40
C ILE A 459 3.61 15.45 -0.98
N ALA A 460 3.49 16.28 -2.01
CA ALA A 460 4.14 16.04 -3.29
C ALA A 460 4.96 17.24 -3.73
N VAL A 461 6.15 16.98 -4.26
CA VAL A 461 7.13 18.01 -4.67
C VAL A 461 7.45 17.85 -6.14
N ALA A 462 7.03 18.82 -6.96
CA ALA A 462 7.55 18.99 -8.31
C ALA A 462 8.98 19.52 -8.24
N THR A 463 9.90 19.01 -9.07
CA THR A 463 11.31 19.40 -9.05
C THR A 463 11.78 20.11 -10.30
N MET A 464 10.89 20.24 -11.28
CA MET A 464 11.09 20.95 -12.54
C MET A 464 9.75 21.45 -13.08
N TRP A 465 9.75 22.49 -13.90
CA TRP A 465 8.54 23.05 -14.52
C TRP A 465 7.66 21.96 -15.20
N SER A 466 8.30 21.01 -15.88
CA SER A 466 7.61 19.91 -16.59
C SER A 466 6.91 18.91 -15.66
N THR A 467 7.28 18.86 -14.39
CA THR A 467 6.67 17.94 -13.40
C THR A 467 5.56 18.59 -12.58
N LEU A 468 5.40 19.92 -12.64
CA LEU A 468 4.43 20.64 -11.84
C LEU A 468 2.99 20.28 -12.22
N LYS A 469 2.69 20.11 -13.51
CA LYS A 469 1.38 19.71 -14.00
C LYS A 469 0.91 18.42 -13.34
N ASN A 470 1.77 17.41 -13.25
CA ASN A 470 1.42 16.12 -12.63
C ASN A 470 1.06 16.26 -11.14
N VAL A 471 1.77 17.17 -10.42
CA VAL A 471 1.49 17.43 -9.00
C VAL A 471 0.18 18.20 -8.83
N ILE A 472 -0.17 19.11 -9.76
CA ILE A 472 -1.42 19.88 -9.71
C ILE A 472 -2.62 19.00 -10.03
N GLU A 473 -2.54 18.19 -11.07
CA GLU A 473 -3.67 17.40 -11.59
C GLU A 473 -3.98 16.18 -10.74
N TYR A 474 -3.04 15.67 -9.95
CA TYR A 474 -3.32 14.51 -9.09
C TYR A 474 -4.17 14.93 -7.87
N PRO A 475 -5.42 14.42 -7.73
CA PRO A 475 -6.37 14.95 -6.75
C PRO A 475 -6.04 14.59 -5.29
N LYS A 476 -5.40 13.44 -5.04
CA LYS A 476 -5.19 12.90 -3.69
C LYS A 476 -3.87 13.37 -3.04
N ILE A 477 -3.50 14.64 -3.25
CA ILE A 477 -2.35 15.30 -2.61
C ILE A 477 -2.85 16.36 -1.65
N LYS A 478 -2.49 16.26 -0.36
CA LYS A 478 -2.88 17.25 0.67
C LYS A 478 -2.06 18.54 0.56
N LYS A 479 -0.75 18.42 0.35
CA LYS A 479 0.15 19.56 0.24
C LYS A 479 1.00 19.48 -1.01
N ARG A 480 0.82 20.43 -1.92
CA ARG A 480 1.57 20.55 -3.16
C ARG A 480 2.72 21.53 -3.00
N CYS A 481 3.91 21.12 -3.44
CA CYS A 481 5.12 21.94 -3.40
C CYS A 481 5.78 21.97 -4.79
N TYR A 482 6.42 23.08 -5.12
CA TYR A 482 7.29 23.18 -6.27
C TYR A 482 8.67 23.67 -5.82
N LEU A 483 9.67 22.80 -5.97
CA LEU A 483 11.07 23.12 -5.71
C LEU A 483 11.68 23.73 -6.98
N VAL A 484 11.69 25.04 -7.04
CA VAL A 484 12.29 25.80 -8.14
C VAL A 484 13.81 25.83 -7.92
N GLN A 485 14.52 25.14 -8.80
CA GLN A 485 15.97 24.98 -8.67
C GLN A 485 16.76 25.96 -9.52
N ASN A 486 16.16 26.54 -10.56
CA ASN A 486 16.76 27.53 -11.42
C ASN A 486 15.68 28.35 -12.15
N TYR A 487 16.06 29.37 -12.91
CA TYR A 487 15.18 29.96 -13.91
C TYR A 487 15.18 29.10 -15.17
N GLU A 488 14.40 28.06 -15.12
CA GLU A 488 14.40 26.95 -16.10
C GLU A 488 13.94 27.38 -17.49
N THR A 489 13.29 28.55 -17.59
CA THR A 489 12.98 29.21 -18.86
C THR A 489 14.22 29.41 -19.74
N ASP A 490 15.34 29.76 -19.12
CA ASP A 490 16.59 30.04 -19.84
C ASP A 490 17.40 28.78 -20.16
N PHE A 491 16.87 27.58 -19.89
CA PHE A 491 17.40 26.34 -20.47
C PHE A 491 17.09 26.21 -21.98
N TYR A 492 16.13 27.00 -22.47
CA TYR A 492 15.65 26.98 -23.84
C TYR A 492 16.05 28.28 -24.57
N GLN A 493 16.33 28.19 -25.88
CA GLN A 493 16.69 29.34 -26.69
C GLN A 493 15.53 30.32 -26.84
N ILE A 494 15.84 31.58 -27.12
CA ILE A 494 14.82 32.61 -27.38
C ILE A 494 13.97 32.19 -28.58
N GLY A 495 12.65 32.23 -28.44
CA GLY A 495 11.71 31.77 -29.46
C GLY A 495 11.20 30.32 -29.26
N ASP A 496 11.82 29.53 -28.40
CA ASP A 496 11.33 28.18 -28.08
C ASP A 496 9.98 28.25 -27.32
N PRO A 497 8.93 27.55 -27.77
CA PRO A 497 7.65 27.51 -27.08
C PRO A 497 7.71 26.99 -25.63
N LEU A 498 8.72 26.20 -25.28
CA LEU A 498 8.91 25.68 -23.93
C LEU A 498 9.24 26.77 -22.91
N ARG A 499 9.85 27.89 -23.37
CA ARG A 499 10.08 29.08 -22.51
C ARG A 499 8.76 29.59 -21.90
N ARG A 500 7.71 29.71 -22.72
CA ARG A 500 6.40 30.14 -22.27
C ARG A 500 5.81 29.15 -21.25
N LYS A 501 5.86 27.85 -21.55
CA LYS A 501 5.37 26.81 -20.66
C LYS A 501 6.08 26.80 -19.30
N ALA A 502 7.41 26.99 -19.29
CA ALA A 502 8.17 27.10 -18.06
C ALA A 502 7.76 28.35 -17.26
N ASN A 503 7.63 29.52 -17.90
CA ASN A 503 7.20 30.76 -17.24
C ASN A 503 5.78 30.63 -16.63
N GLU A 504 4.84 30.00 -17.32
CA GLU A 504 3.49 29.77 -16.81
C GLU A 504 3.48 29.02 -15.46
N THR A 505 4.48 28.17 -15.20
CA THR A 505 4.57 27.42 -13.93
C THR A 505 4.95 28.29 -12.73
N TYR A 506 5.64 29.41 -12.96
CA TYR A 506 5.98 30.35 -11.88
C TYR A 506 4.82 31.30 -11.52
N ALA A 507 3.81 31.39 -12.36
CA ALA A 507 2.62 32.23 -12.17
C ALA A 507 1.43 31.50 -11.58
N VAL A 508 1.54 30.22 -11.21
CA VAL A 508 0.45 29.44 -10.62
C VAL A 508 0.16 29.94 -9.21
N VAL A 509 -1.02 30.54 -9.02
CA VAL A 509 -1.39 31.20 -7.75
C VAL A 509 -2.08 30.26 -6.76
N SER A 510 -2.72 29.18 -7.22
CA SER A 510 -3.55 28.34 -6.36
C SER A 510 -2.80 27.18 -5.72
N SER A 511 -2.83 27.11 -4.39
CA SER A 511 -2.48 25.94 -3.56
C SER A 511 -1.06 25.35 -3.71
N ILE A 512 -0.11 26.04 -4.34
CA ILE A 512 1.27 25.60 -4.50
C ILE A 512 2.18 26.30 -3.47
N ASN A 513 2.98 25.52 -2.74
CA ASN A 513 4.03 26.03 -1.88
C ASN A 513 5.34 26.08 -2.66
N TYR A 514 5.80 27.26 -3.01
CA TYR A 514 7.08 27.44 -3.67
C TYR A 514 8.24 27.26 -2.70
N LEU A 515 9.20 26.46 -3.09
CA LEU A 515 10.47 26.22 -2.40
C LEU A 515 11.60 26.57 -3.36
N THR A 516 12.72 27.02 -2.86
CA THR A 516 13.89 27.26 -3.70
C THR A 516 15.20 27.03 -2.95
N ILE A 517 16.24 26.71 -3.70
CA ILE A 517 17.58 26.38 -3.18
C ILE A 517 18.51 27.58 -3.08
N SER A 518 18.12 28.75 -3.61
CA SER A 518 18.96 29.94 -3.59
C SER A 518 18.16 31.22 -3.28
N LYS A 519 18.85 32.19 -2.66
CA LYS A 519 18.28 33.52 -2.44
C LYS A 519 18.04 34.27 -3.74
N TRP A 520 18.85 34.01 -4.77
CA TRP A 520 18.65 34.56 -6.10
C TRP A 520 17.30 34.12 -6.69
N CYS A 521 17.02 32.81 -6.67
CA CYS A 521 15.71 32.30 -7.09
C CYS A 521 14.56 32.88 -6.26
N GLN A 522 14.73 33.00 -4.94
CA GLN A 522 13.72 33.59 -4.05
C GLN A 522 13.39 35.03 -4.44
N ASN A 523 14.43 35.83 -4.72
CA ASN A 523 14.28 37.23 -5.07
C ASN A 523 13.58 37.44 -6.42
N TRP A 524 13.97 36.72 -7.48
CA TRP A 524 13.34 36.92 -8.77
C TRP A 524 11.91 36.34 -8.81
N LEU A 525 11.63 35.21 -8.16
CA LEU A 525 10.26 34.67 -8.04
C LEU A 525 9.33 35.67 -7.36
N LYS A 526 9.81 36.33 -6.31
CA LYS A 526 9.02 37.38 -5.64
C LYS A 526 8.86 38.62 -6.54
N LYS A 527 9.94 39.10 -7.15
CA LYS A 527 9.95 40.34 -7.93
C LYS A 527 9.17 40.22 -9.24
N GLU A 528 9.39 39.13 -9.99
CA GLU A 528 8.84 38.98 -11.36
C GLU A 528 7.48 38.27 -11.37
N PHE A 529 7.20 37.39 -10.41
CA PHE A 529 5.99 36.57 -10.37
C PHE A 529 5.13 36.77 -9.11
N GLY A 530 5.57 37.57 -8.14
CA GLY A 530 4.85 37.80 -6.90
C GLY A 530 4.77 36.58 -5.96
N GLN A 531 5.62 35.56 -6.17
CA GLN A 531 5.56 34.32 -5.39
C GLN A 531 6.40 34.41 -4.13
N GLU A 532 5.74 34.12 -2.98
CA GLU A 532 6.44 33.93 -1.72
C GLU A 532 7.04 32.52 -1.67
N CYS A 533 8.37 32.45 -1.67
CA CYS A 533 9.13 31.21 -1.66
C CYS A 533 9.79 30.94 -0.32
N LYS A 534 9.78 29.69 0.13
CA LYS A 534 10.64 29.26 1.24
C LYS A 534 12.02 28.90 0.73
N TYR A 535 13.04 29.48 1.36
CA TYR A 535 14.44 29.16 1.07
C TYR A 535 14.85 27.86 1.78
N VAL A 536 15.32 26.88 1.00
CA VAL A 536 15.82 25.58 1.46
C VAL A 536 17.25 25.45 0.92
N PRO A 537 18.27 25.85 1.67
CA PRO A 537 19.64 25.89 1.17
C PRO A 537 20.16 24.50 0.88
N ASN A 538 20.91 24.39 -0.22
CA ASN A 538 21.72 23.21 -0.51
C ASN A 538 23.00 23.22 0.34
N GLY A 539 23.56 22.04 0.55
CA GLY A 539 24.88 21.83 1.15
C GLY A 539 25.68 20.86 0.32
N ILE A 540 26.95 20.70 0.62
CA ILE A 540 27.83 19.68 0.04
C ILE A 540 28.05 18.53 1.00
N GLU A 541 28.42 17.36 0.49
CA GLU A 541 28.82 16.20 1.29
C GLU A 541 30.19 16.47 1.94
N TYR A 542 30.18 17.16 3.09
CA TYR A 542 31.39 17.66 3.75
C TYR A 542 32.45 16.56 3.96
N ASN A 543 32.05 15.38 4.40
CA ASN A 543 32.98 14.26 4.62
C ASN A 543 33.67 13.77 3.35
N GLN A 544 33.05 13.94 2.18
CA GLN A 544 33.62 13.57 0.89
C GLN A 544 34.61 14.61 0.38
N PHE A 545 34.32 15.90 0.57
CA PHE A 545 35.09 17.00 0.04
C PHE A 545 36.03 17.67 1.06
N TYR A 546 35.97 17.26 2.34
CA TYR A 546 36.79 17.85 3.37
C TYR A 546 38.28 17.50 3.18
N ASN A 547 39.13 18.53 3.17
CA ASN A 547 40.60 18.37 3.14
C ASN A 547 41.12 18.24 4.58
N ASN A 548 41.52 17.03 4.96
CA ASN A 548 42.13 16.76 6.28
C ASN A 548 43.54 17.38 6.36
N HIS A 549 43.62 18.67 6.75
CA HIS A 549 44.82 19.32 7.34
C HIS A 549 46.02 19.62 6.48
N ASN A 550 46.01 19.46 5.17
CA ASN A 550 47.15 19.89 4.38
C ASN A 550 46.80 21.21 3.65
N GLU A 551 47.35 22.35 4.14
CA GLU A 551 47.44 23.54 3.32
C GLU A 551 48.07 23.14 2.00
N ARG A 552 47.35 23.34 0.89
CA ARG A 552 47.89 23.13 -0.45
C ARG A 552 49.08 24.08 -0.63
N LYS A 553 50.29 23.52 -0.64
CA LYS A 553 51.46 24.28 -0.99
C LYS A 553 51.64 24.27 -2.50
N PHE A 554 51.48 25.42 -3.12
CA PHE A 554 51.80 25.58 -4.53
C PHE A 554 53.32 25.36 -4.75
N ASP A 555 53.63 24.25 -5.43
CA ASP A 555 55.00 23.99 -5.81
C ASP A 555 55.30 24.74 -7.14
N ARG A 556 56.03 25.84 -7.02
CA ARG A 556 56.42 26.67 -8.19
C ARG A 556 57.21 25.93 -9.27
N LYS A 557 57.67 24.71 -9.01
CA LYS A 557 58.38 23.86 -9.96
C LYS A 557 57.45 22.96 -10.77
N LYS A 558 56.17 22.86 -10.40
CA LYS A 558 55.12 22.07 -11.10
C LYS A 558 54.21 22.99 -11.86
N LYS A 559 53.65 22.49 -12.97
CA LYS A 559 52.54 23.18 -13.66
C LYS A 559 51.33 23.32 -12.75
N ILE A 560 50.69 24.48 -12.80
CA ILE A 560 49.42 24.75 -12.12
C ILE A 560 48.32 24.02 -12.89
N ARG A 561 47.57 23.17 -12.26
CA ARG A 561 46.45 22.42 -12.84
C ARG A 561 45.18 23.23 -12.78
N ILE A 562 44.65 23.54 -13.96
CA ILE A 562 43.35 24.24 -14.08
C ILE A 562 42.31 23.22 -14.51
N LEU A 563 41.27 23.08 -13.73
CA LEU A 563 40.10 22.27 -14.04
C LEU A 563 39.01 23.15 -14.67
N ILE A 564 38.51 22.71 -15.82
CA ILE A 564 37.28 23.20 -16.42
C ILE A 564 36.22 22.12 -16.24
N GLU A 565 35.06 22.49 -15.68
CA GLU A 565 33.96 21.57 -15.45
C GLU A 565 32.69 22.08 -16.13
N GLY A 566 31.99 21.18 -16.84
CA GLY A 566 30.69 21.44 -17.44
C GLY A 566 30.52 20.78 -18.80
N ASP A 567 29.27 20.71 -19.26
CA ASP A 567 28.91 20.19 -20.56
C ASP A 567 29.04 21.29 -21.64
N CYS A 568 29.96 21.13 -22.55
CA CYS A 568 30.18 22.11 -23.65
C CYS A 568 29.03 22.12 -24.69
N GLY A 569 28.13 21.15 -24.67
CA GLY A 569 26.90 21.15 -25.46
C GLY A 569 25.80 22.06 -24.87
N SER A 570 25.92 22.45 -23.60
CA SER A 570 24.97 23.30 -22.89
C SER A 570 25.43 24.77 -22.95
N TYR A 571 24.77 25.62 -23.76
CA TYR A 571 25.17 27.00 -23.97
C TYR A 571 25.31 27.82 -22.69
N TYR A 572 24.45 27.58 -21.69
CA TYR A 572 24.48 28.30 -20.43
C TYR A 572 25.65 27.90 -19.50
N LYS A 573 26.28 26.75 -19.74
CA LYS A 573 27.55 26.39 -19.09
C LYS A 573 28.74 27.15 -19.63
N ASN A 574 28.64 27.68 -20.84
CA ASN A 574 29.58 28.57 -21.47
C ASN A 574 31.04 28.08 -21.41
N VAL A 575 31.24 26.78 -21.60
CA VAL A 575 32.57 26.13 -21.53
C VAL A 575 33.49 26.66 -22.59
N ASP A 576 32.97 27.06 -23.77
CA ASP A 576 33.74 27.69 -24.84
C ASP A 576 34.54 28.90 -24.34
N GLU A 577 33.96 29.73 -23.46
CA GLU A 577 34.64 30.90 -22.92
C GLU A 577 35.82 30.51 -22.02
N SER A 578 35.65 29.45 -21.20
CA SER A 578 36.76 28.91 -20.41
C SER A 578 37.93 28.51 -21.31
N PHE A 579 37.67 27.83 -22.45
CA PHE A 579 38.72 27.40 -23.35
C PHE A 579 39.33 28.53 -24.20
N LYS A 580 38.59 29.59 -24.51
CA LYS A 580 39.18 30.80 -25.10
C LYS A 580 40.20 31.41 -24.14
N ILE A 581 39.86 31.56 -22.86
CA ILE A 581 40.78 32.09 -21.86
C ILE A 581 42.00 31.17 -21.70
N ILE A 582 41.79 29.86 -21.59
CA ILE A 582 42.87 28.90 -21.37
C ILE A 582 43.83 28.79 -22.57
N ASN A 583 43.32 28.92 -23.79
CA ASN A 583 44.15 28.83 -24.97
C ASN A 583 45.19 29.96 -25.07
N GLU A 584 44.96 31.10 -24.39
CA GLU A 584 45.91 32.24 -24.32
C GLU A 584 46.95 32.04 -23.20
N LEU A 585 46.81 31.04 -22.32
CA LEU A 585 47.74 30.81 -21.20
C LEU A 585 49.01 30.04 -21.65
N ASP A 586 50.12 30.35 -20.99
CA ASP A 586 51.43 29.72 -21.18
C ASP A 586 51.34 28.19 -20.96
N LYS A 587 51.69 27.43 -22.00
CA LYS A 587 51.65 25.95 -21.97
C LYS A 587 52.67 25.32 -21.03
N ASP A 588 53.75 26.03 -20.73
CA ASP A 588 54.79 25.51 -19.86
C ASP A 588 54.45 25.67 -18.37
N LYS A 589 53.54 26.59 -18.06
CA LYS A 589 53.13 26.89 -16.68
C LYS A 589 51.82 26.21 -16.25
N TYR A 590 50.94 25.87 -17.19
CA TYR A 590 49.60 25.38 -16.88
C TYR A 590 49.30 24.04 -17.56
N GLU A 591 48.70 23.11 -16.78
CA GLU A 591 48.14 21.84 -17.21
C GLU A 591 46.61 21.94 -17.18
N ILE A 592 45.90 21.59 -18.24
CA ILE A 592 44.46 21.81 -18.40
C ILE A 592 43.72 20.48 -18.32
N TRP A 593 42.88 20.36 -17.32
CA TRP A 593 41.97 19.22 -17.16
C TRP A 593 40.56 19.64 -17.51
N TYR A 594 39.89 18.81 -18.28
CA TYR A 594 38.48 19.03 -18.61
C TYR A 594 37.65 17.88 -18.08
N MET A 595 36.63 18.19 -17.27
CA MET A 595 35.70 17.22 -16.71
C MET A 595 34.28 17.46 -17.26
N SER A 596 33.75 16.45 -17.93
CA SER A 596 32.39 16.47 -18.46
C SER A 596 31.73 15.09 -18.37
N TYR A 597 30.43 15.09 -18.17
CA TYR A 597 29.67 13.83 -18.11
C TYR A 597 29.04 13.46 -19.47
N ASN A 598 28.45 14.44 -20.19
CA ASN A 598 27.70 14.17 -21.44
C ASN A 598 28.44 14.52 -22.70
N ALA A 599 29.28 15.56 -22.71
CA ALA A 599 29.94 16.05 -23.90
C ALA A 599 31.43 15.74 -23.91
N GLU A 600 31.94 15.50 -25.10
CA GLU A 600 33.37 15.40 -25.37
C GLU A 600 33.96 16.78 -25.73
N PRO A 601 35.30 16.99 -25.53
CA PRO A 601 35.95 18.26 -25.88
C PRO A 601 35.87 18.54 -27.39
N LYS A 602 35.66 19.81 -27.75
CA LYS A 602 35.72 20.25 -29.13
C LYS A 602 37.19 20.21 -29.62
N GLU A 603 37.41 20.05 -30.92
CA GLU A 603 38.75 19.95 -31.53
C GLU A 603 39.69 21.10 -31.18
N TRP A 604 39.17 22.33 -31.02
CA TRP A 604 39.94 23.50 -30.70
C TRP A 604 40.25 23.72 -29.22
N TYR A 605 39.71 22.83 -28.34
CA TYR A 605 39.98 22.89 -26.92
C TYR A 605 41.37 22.37 -26.60
N ARG A 606 42.14 23.14 -25.86
CA ARG A 606 43.39 22.67 -25.27
C ARG A 606 43.07 21.85 -24.04
N VAL A 607 43.19 20.52 -24.14
CA VAL A 607 42.95 19.59 -23.04
C VAL A 607 44.14 18.69 -22.85
N ASP A 608 44.82 18.79 -21.71
CA ASP A 608 45.93 17.90 -21.36
C ASP A 608 45.42 16.58 -20.75
N ARG A 609 44.29 16.62 -20.02
CA ARG A 609 43.61 15.44 -19.49
C ARG A 609 42.10 15.58 -19.58
N PHE A 610 41.44 14.65 -20.25
CA PHE A 610 39.97 14.57 -20.30
C PHE A 610 39.45 13.57 -19.30
N LEU A 611 38.50 14.00 -18.48
CA LEU A 611 37.85 13.24 -17.41
C LEU A 611 36.37 13.07 -17.78
N HIS A 612 36.04 11.93 -18.38
CA HIS A 612 34.71 11.65 -18.89
C HIS A 612 33.95 10.70 -17.95
N LYS A 613 32.74 11.06 -17.55
CA LYS A 613 31.83 10.24 -16.73
C LYS A 613 32.45 9.77 -15.40
N ILE A 614 33.20 10.64 -14.75
CA ILE A 614 33.77 10.33 -13.43
C ILE A 614 32.63 10.08 -12.43
N PRO A 615 32.63 8.95 -11.71
CA PRO A 615 31.69 8.71 -10.63
C PRO A 615 31.76 9.80 -9.55
N TYR A 616 30.62 10.21 -9.01
CA TYR A 616 30.56 11.31 -8.03
C TYR A 616 31.45 11.09 -6.81
N GLU A 617 31.60 9.85 -6.38
CA GLU A 617 32.46 9.46 -5.26
C GLU A 617 33.94 9.75 -5.49
N LYS A 618 34.37 9.84 -6.79
CA LYS A 618 35.74 10.12 -7.19
C LYS A 618 35.97 11.59 -7.56
N VAL A 619 34.93 12.40 -7.60
CA VAL A 619 35.07 13.83 -7.99
C VAL A 619 35.94 14.61 -7.00
N ALA A 620 35.87 14.27 -5.72
CA ALA A 620 36.73 14.89 -4.69
C ALA A 620 38.20 14.66 -4.93
N GLU A 621 38.63 13.50 -5.45
CA GLU A 621 40.03 13.20 -5.81
C GLU A 621 40.47 14.12 -6.95
N VAL A 622 39.61 14.35 -7.95
CA VAL A 622 39.89 15.27 -9.07
C VAL A 622 40.13 16.69 -8.55
N TYR A 623 39.25 17.18 -7.68
CA TYR A 623 39.38 18.51 -7.08
C TYR A 623 40.65 18.61 -6.21
N GLN A 624 41.02 17.56 -5.50
CA GLN A 624 42.26 17.54 -4.71
C GLN A 624 43.53 17.58 -5.56
N GLU A 625 43.47 17.01 -6.77
CA GLU A 625 44.61 17.02 -7.71
C GLU A 625 44.75 18.35 -8.50
N CYS A 626 43.66 19.14 -8.61
CA CYS A 626 43.63 20.38 -9.37
C CYS A 626 43.82 21.61 -8.47
N ASP A 627 44.52 22.62 -8.92
CA ASP A 627 44.83 23.84 -8.16
C ASP A 627 43.72 24.89 -8.26
N ILE A 628 43.19 25.07 -9.48
CA ILE A 628 42.22 26.10 -9.80
C ILE A 628 41.04 25.49 -10.54
N LEU A 629 39.82 25.83 -10.15
CA LEU A 629 38.61 25.62 -10.95
C LEU A 629 38.28 26.90 -11.71
N LEU A 630 38.24 26.83 -13.05
CA LEU A 630 37.75 27.91 -13.90
C LEU A 630 36.30 27.62 -14.34
N LYS A 631 35.34 28.48 -13.98
CA LYS A 631 33.94 28.32 -14.30
C LYS A 631 33.33 29.59 -14.90
N THR A 632 32.95 29.51 -16.15
CA THR A 632 32.41 30.63 -16.93
C THR A 632 30.90 30.54 -17.19
N SER A 633 30.16 29.68 -16.45
CA SER A 633 28.72 29.52 -16.59
C SER A 633 27.99 30.85 -16.48
N ILE A 634 27.06 31.12 -17.39
CA ILE A 634 26.21 32.32 -17.38
C ILE A 634 24.91 32.18 -16.57
N LEU A 635 24.47 30.96 -16.37
CA LEU A 635 23.27 30.66 -15.61
C LEU A 635 23.53 29.57 -14.57
N GLU A 636 23.56 29.93 -13.32
CA GLU A 636 23.59 29.04 -12.16
C GLU A 636 22.69 29.63 -11.05
N SER A 637 21.96 28.78 -10.37
CA SER A 637 21.19 29.18 -9.16
C SER A 637 21.89 28.75 -7.90
N PHE A 638 22.62 27.66 -7.95
CA PHE A 638 23.51 27.13 -6.93
C PHE A 638 24.54 26.24 -7.61
N SER A 639 25.82 26.63 -7.52
CA SER A 639 26.90 25.91 -8.17
C SER A 639 27.65 25.05 -7.16
N TYR A 640 27.55 23.73 -7.29
CA TYR A 640 28.29 22.78 -6.46
C TYR A 640 29.81 22.83 -6.68
N PRO A 641 30.32 22.81 -7.95
CA PRO A 641 31.74 22.72 -8.22
C PRO A 641 32.61 23.77 -7.50
N PRO A 642 32.23 25.05 -7.46
CA PRO A 642 32.98 26.04 -6.70
C PRO A 642 33.08 25.73 -5.19
N LEU A 643 32.00 25.31 -4.56
CA LEU A 643 31.98 24.97 -3.14
C LEU A 643 32.78 23.69 -2.84
N GLU A 644 32.65 22.69 -3.70
CA GLU A 644 33.38 21.43 -3.61
C GLU A 644 34.88 21.63 -3.77
N MET A 645 35.26 22.45 -4.76
CA MET A 645 36.68 22.84 -5.00
C MET A 645 37.26 23.58 -3.81
N MET A 646 36.55 24.57 -3.25
CA MET A 646 37.01 25.30 -2.07
C MET A 646 37.08 24.39 -0.84
N ALA A 647 36.13 23.47 -0.63
CA ALA A 647 36.13 22.52 0.46
C ALA A 647 37.34 21.57 0.40
N THR A 648 37.82 21.23 -0.79
CA THR A 648 39.08 20.47 -0.99
C THR A 648 40.34 21.33 -0.89
N GLY A 649 40.23 22.63 -0.61
CA GLY A 649 41.35 23.57 -0.48
C GLY A 649 41.84 24.14 -1.81
N GLY A 650 41.13 23.98 -2.91
CA GLY A 650 41.45 24.55 -4.19
C GLY A 650 40.95 26.01 -4.36
N MET A 651 41.47 26.69 -5.38
CA MET A 651 41.05 28.05 -5.75
C MET A 651 39.94 28.03 -6.80
N VAL A 652 39.10 29.04 -6.81
CA VAL A 652 38.02 29.18 -7.79
C VAL A 652 38.11 30.51 -8.49
N VAL A 653 38.02 30.47 -9.81
CA VAL A 653 37.84 31.63 -10.69
C VAL A 653 36.50 31.44 -11.41
N ALA A 654 35.50 32.25 -11.11
CA ALA A 654 34.16 32.09 -11.66
C ALA A 654 33.58 33.42 -12.14
N VAL A 655 32.70 33.34 -13.13
CA VAL A 655 31.89 34.49 -13.55
C VAL A 655 30.78 34.70 -12.50
N PRO A 656 30.57 35.96 -12.00
CA PRO A 656 29.54 36.24 -11.07
C PRO A 656 28.16 36.05 -11.73
N ASN A 657 27.32 35.20 -11.10
CA ASN A 657 25.95 34.95 -11.49
C ASN A 657 25.11 34.62 -10.23
N GLY A 658 23.87 34.14 -10.37
CA GLY A 658 23.01 33.87 -9.25
C GLY A 658 23.47 32.77 -8.29
N GLY A 659 24.34 31.87 -8.73
CA GLY A 659 24.78 30.67 -8.03
C GLY A 659 26.27 30.52 -7.75
N ASN A 660 27.11 31.30 -8.42
CA ASN A 660 28.58 31.29 -8.21
C ASN A 660 29.03 32.28 -7.14
#